data_ecc1081c056dd9e89ba2ab5d45c8b8fd
#
_entry.id   ecc1081c056dd9e89ba2ab5d45c8b8fd
#
_cell.length_a   1.000
_cell.length_b   1.000
_cell.length_c   1.000
_cell.angle_alpha   90.00
_cell.angle_beta   90.00
_cell.angle_gamma   90.00
#
_symmetry.space_group_name_H-M   'P 1'
#
loop_
_entity.id
_entity.type
_entity.pdbx_description
1 polymer ?
#
loop_
_entity_poly.entity_id
_entity_poly.type
_entity_poly.pdbx_seq_one_letter_code
_entity_poly.pdbx_strand_id
1 'polypeptide(L)'
;MKQKLLLFFLAGIIANSVLAQPEGNHLVFSTPAATGLKATLTGKITDAKSGEPLAGASVYFIDDKIGTSADDYGNYSLKNIPPGHHVVEVSAIGYNTLVEHIEIAADMQKDFALSPFIVENQGVVVTGVSGATSIRKAPVPITSIKRNTLLQTPSSNIIDALSHVPGVSQISTGPAISKPIIRGLGANRVVTINDGVRQEGQQWGDEHGIEVDEMSIAKVEVLKGPASLMYGSDALAGVVNFITNVPVTEATLKGNILSTYQTNSGLIAASATVAGNKNGFNWNLYGSGKSAGNYKNKYDGRILNSGFKEKNFGGYFGFNKGWGYSHLIFSSFDQRIGLVEGDRDIATGRFVLYAGTALERIATDDDLASKSLFVPQQRVQHYKITCDNNFVVNKNRLKINIGFQNNLRKEFGNPDDPGEKELFFDLKTVNYNIQWQMTEIKEWHATLGVSGMGQTNHNRGEEVLIPEYRLFDIGSFVYVQRFFKKGTISGGLRFDNRLVHSKEFFEGTDQKFEAFSSNFSNISGSIGVSYEPTELVTVKANVARGFRAPTLAELASNGTHEGTNRYEYGMQDLKSETSLQLDGGIDLNYEHFSFGLSAFYNGINDFIFYRKLESVTGGDSLINVDGEDIPAFVFNQQNARLSGLELSLDIHPHPIHWLHIENSFSFVRGRFDEKLDGDRTGSDNIPLIPAPGWSSELRADFKKAGKIFRNIYARFEADKTFKQDKFFSGYDTETATDGYWLLNAGLGADVNNKKNKILFSLHIGIMNIGDITWQNHLSRLKYAAENMITGRKGVFNAGRNFSVKLNIPLEFTIK
;
A
#
# COMPACT_ATOMS: atom_id res chain seq x y z
N MET A 1 -22.64 -7.52 -32.17
CA MET A 1 -24.02 -7.47 -31.65
C MET A 1 -24.19 -8.08 -30.23
N LYS A 2 -23.13 -8.56 -29.55
CA LYS A 2 -23.21 -9.17 -28.17
C LYS A 2 -22.73 -8.27 -27.04
N GLN A 3 -22.23 -7.08 -27.31
CA GLN A 3 -21.77 -6.14 -26.28
C GLN A 3 -22.87 -5.22 -25.69
N LYS A 4 -24.07 -5.22 -26.23
CA LYS A 4 -25.20 -4.45 -25.69
C LYS A 4 -26.04 -5.21 -24.64
N LEU A 5 -25.68 -6.47 -24.34
CA LEU A 5 -26.50 -7.30 -23.42
C LEU A 5 -26.10 -7.15 -21.94
N LEU A 6 -24.85 -6.72 -21.61
CA LEU A 6 -24.40 -6.63 -20.23
C LEU A 6 -24.83 -5.31 -19.55
N LEU A 7 -24.99 -4.23 -20.32
CA LEU A 7 -25.50 -2.95 -19.81
C LEU A 7 -27.05 -2.98 -19.61
N PHE A 8 -27.74 -3.87 -20.32
CA PHE A 8 -29.19 -4.05 -20.16
C PHE A 8 -29.56 -4.87 -18.90
N PHE A 9 -28.68 -5.73 -18.40
CA PHE A 9 -28.97 -6.51 -17.19
C PHE A 9 -28.91 -5.69 -15.91
N LEU A 10 -28.04 -4.70 -15.81
CA LEU A 10 -27.99 -3.80 -14.64
C LEU A 10 -29.11 -2.72 -14.68
N ALA A 11 -29.51 -2.29 -15.87
CA ALA A 11 -30.64 -1.37 -16.03
C ALA A 11 -32.01 -2.09 -15.91
N GLY A 12 -32.07 -3.39 -16.23
CA GLY A 12 -33.28 -4.20 -16.19
C GLY A 12 -33.77 -4.53 -14.77
N ILE A 13 -32.91 -4.52 -13.77
CA ILE A 13 -33.28 -4.75 -12.37
C ILE A 13 -33.92 -3.49 -11.73
N ILE A 14 -33.64 -2.32 -12.27
CA ILE A 14 -34.21 -1.05 -11.78
C ILE A 14 -35.49 -0.67 -12.55
N ALA A 15 -35.66 -1.14 -13.80
CA ALA A 15 -36.78 -0.74 -14.67
C ALA A 15 -37.99 -1.69 -14.65
N ASN A 16 -37.88 -2.91 -14.12
CA ASN A 16 -38.97 -3.87 -14.06
C ASN A 16 -39.87 -3.76 -12.83
N SER A 17 -39.70 -2.74 -12.01
CA SER A 17 -40.58 -2.44 -10.89
C SER A 17 -41.71 -1.40 -11.20
N VAL A 18 -41.81 -0.94 -12.46
CA VAL A 18 -42.74 0.19 -12.78
C VAL A 18 -43.82 -0.16 -13.81
N LEU A 19 -43.77 -1.28 -14.51
CA LEU A 19 -44.81 -1.60 -15.53
C LEU A 19 -45.25 -3.07 -15.47
N ALA A 20 -46.08 -3.45 -14.52
CA ALA A 20 -47.02 -4.57 -14.68
C ALA A 20 -48.15 -4.38 -13.66
N GLN A 21 -49.23 -3.77 -14.07
CA GLN A 21 -50.56 -4.06 -13.45
C GLN A 21 -51.19 -5.23 -14.22
N PRO A 22 -51.68 -6.23 -13.49
CA PRO A 22 -53.00 -6.75 -13.74
C PRO A 22 -53.84 -6.70 -12.44
N GLU A 23 -55.12 -6.44 -12.65
CA GLU A 23 -56.17 -6.37 -11.64
C GLU A 23 -56.28 -7.68 -10.84
N GLY A 24 -56.46 -7.54 -9.52
CA GLY A 24 -57.07 -8.55 -8.69
C GLY A 24 -56.20 -9.18 -7.61
N ASN A 25 -56.46 -8.76 -6.40
CA ASN A 25 -56.10 -9.20 -5.05
C ASN A 25 -54.98 -8.37 -4.39
N HIS A 26 -55.47 -7.44 -3.56
CA HIS A 26 -54.62 -6.65 -2.63
C HIS A 26 -53.88 -7.55 -1.63
N LEU A 27 -52.71 -7.99 -1.92
CA LEU A 27 -51.71 -8.18 -0.92
C LEU A 27 -51.08 -6.79 -0.69
N VAL A 28 -51.55 -6.09 0.33
CA VAL A 28 -50.90 -4.90 0.85
C VAL A 28 -49.55 -5.36 1.41
N PHE A 29 -48.52 -5.36 0.57
CA PHE A 29 -47.16 -5.20 1.06
C PHE A 29 -47.09 -3.75 1.57
N SER A 30 -47.44 -3.56 2.85
CA SER A 30 -46.97 -2.44 3.60
C SER A 30 -45.42 -2.55 3.56
N THR A 31 -44.78 -1.81 2.67
CA THR A 31 -43.40 -1.42 2.89
C THR A 31 -43.44 -0.79 4.30
N PRO A 32 -42.75 -1.35 5.31
CA PRO A 32 -42.50 -0.59 6.50
C PRO A 32 -41.73 0.63 5.95
N ALA A 33 -42.31 1.82 6.06
CA ALA A 33 -41.53 3.03 6.03
C ALA A 33 -40.48 2.77 7.10
N ALA A 34 -39.23 2.56 6.65
CA ALA A 34 -38.07 2.53 7.49
C ALA A 34 -37.94 3.95 8.06
N THR A 35 -38.73 4.24 9.08
CA THR A 35 -38.40 5.24 10.07
C THR A 35 -37.19 4.69 10.80
N GLY A 36 -36.03 4.72 10.11
CA GLY A 36 -34.74 4.45 10.73
C GLY A 36 -34.65 5.40 11.89
N LEU A 37 -34.77 4.86 13.11
CA LEU A 37 -34.50 5.59 14.34
C LEU A 37 -33.10 6.17 14.16
N LYS A 38 -32.98 7.48 14.06
CA LYS A 38 -31.74 8.19 13.99
C LYS A 38 -31.33 8.51 15.40
N ALA A 39 -30.21 7.98 15.83
CA ALA A 39 -29.68 8.33 17.13
C ALA A 39 -28.66 9.47 17.00
N THR A 40 -28.56 10.23 18.07
CA THR A 40 -27.54 11.27 18.27
C THR A 40 -26.70 10.90 19.47
N LEU A 41 -25.39 10.92 19.31
CA LEU A 41 -24.43 10.77 20.41
C LEU A 41 -23.89 12.16 20.75
N THR A 42 -24.04 12.57 21.99
CA THR A 42 -23.51 13.84 22.53
C THR A 42 -22.62 13.57 23.72
N GLY A 43 -21.79 14.53 24.08
CA GLY A 43 -20.97 14.44 25.28
C GLY A 43 -19.82 15.43 25.25
N LYS A 44 -18.86 15.24 26.16
CA LYS A 44 -17.67 16.09 26.30
C LYS A 44 -16.41 15.25 26.24
N ILE A 45 -15.36 15.81 25.62
CA ILE A 45 -14.03 15.18 25.55
C ILE A 45 -13.08 16.01 26.41
N THR A 46 -12.42 15.33 27.35
CA THR A 46 -11.52 15.98 28.33
C THR A 46 -10.18 15.26 28.42
N ASP A 47 -9.17 15.97 28.92
CA ASP A 47 -7.90 15.38 29.36
C ASP A 47 -8.14 14.56 30.64
N ALA A 48 -7.74 13.30 30.64
CA ALA A 48 -7.96 12.37 31.75
C ALA A 48 -7.23 12.76 33.06
N LYS A 49 -6.15 13.54 32.98
CA LYS A 49 -5.37 13.98 34.15
C LYS A 49 -5.81 15.33 34.68
N SER A 50 -6.04 16.31 33.79
CA SER A 50 -6.35 17.70 34.19
C SER A 50 -7.83 18.00 34.22
N GLY A 51 -8.68 17.19 33.53
CA GLY A 51 -10.10 17.49 33.31
C GLY A 51 -10.35 18.63 32.32
N GLU A 52 -9.32 19.23 31.72
CA GLU A 52 -9.45 20.32 30.75
C GLU A 52 -10.14 19.84 29.47
N PRO A 53 -11.00 20.67 28.84
CA PRO A 53 -11.68 20.30 27.60
C PRO A 53 -10.68 20.21 26.43
N LEU A 54 -10.89 19.22 25.56
CA LEU A 54 -10.06 18.97 24.36
C LEU A 54 -10.76 19.51 23.13
N ALA A 55 -10.52 20.78 22.81
CA ALA A 55 -11.03 21.42 21.60
C ALA A 55 -10.47 20.74 20.34
N GLY A 56 -11.34 20.51 19.34
CA GLY A 56 -10.94 19.90 18.06
C GLY A 56 -10.68 18.39 18.13
N ALA A 57 -10.89 17.74 19.29
CA ALA A 57 -10.83 16.29 19.37
C ALA A 57 -11.90 15.68 18.46
N SER A 58 -11.58 14.56 17.82
CA SER A 58 -12.49 13.90 16.88
C SER A 58 -13.18 12.69 17.50
N VAL A 59 -14.46 12.49 17.19
CA VAL A 59 -15.24 11.27 17.46
C VAL A 59 -15.63 10.69 16.12
N TYR A 60 -15.20 9.46 15.83
CA TYR A 60 -15.38 8.85 14.53
C TYR A 60 -15.90 7.42 14.63
N PHE A 61 -16.98 7.12 13.91
CA PHE A 61 -17.54 5.77 13.71
C PHE A 61 -17.02 5.23 12.37
N ILE A 62 -16.04 4.36 12.44
CA ILE A 62 -15.26 3.94 11.25
C ILE A 62 -16.10 3.13 10.29
N ASP A 63 -16.89 2.15 10.79
CA ASP A 63 -17.73 1.29 9.95
C ASP A 63 -18.85 2.05 9.23
N ASP A 64 -19.29 3.19 9.78
CA ASP A 64 -20.35 4.02 9.23
C ASP A 64 -19.82 5.23 8.45
N LYS A 65 -18.52 5.47 8.51
CA LYS A 65 -17.84 6.62 7.91
C LYS A 65 -18.50 7.94 8.29
N ILE A 66 -18.85 8.11 9.58
CA ILE A 66 -19.40 9.33 10.13
C ILE A 66 -18.56 9.82 11.30
N GLY A 67 -18.41 11.12 11.44
CA GLY A 67 -17.60 11.70 12.50
C GLY A 67 -17.97 13.15 12.79
N THR A 68 -17.50 13.61 13.96
CA THR A 68 -17.63 15.00 14.40
C THR A 68 -16.37 15.44 15.12
N SER A 69 -16.22 16.75 15.30
CA SER A 69 -15.14 17.33 16.12
C SER A 69 -15.74 18.07 17.30
N ALA A 70 -15.04 18.05 18.43
CA ALA A 70 -15.40 18.82 19.61
C ALA A 70 -15.23 20.33 19.40
N ASP A 71 -16.10 21.11 19.99
CA ASP A 71 -16.01 22.57 20.03
C ASP A 71 -14.88 23.07 20.97
N ASP A 72 -14.76 24.40 21.11
CA ASP A 72 -13.74 25.02 21.97
C ASP A 72 -13.90 24.66 23.47
N TYR A 73 -15.04 24.12 23.88
CA TYR A 73 -15.35 23.67 25.25
C TYR A 73 -15.28 22.16 25.40
N GLY A 74 -14.84 21.45 24.35
CA GLY A 74 -14.73 19.99 24.32
C GLY A 74 -16.07 19.26 24.07
N ASN A 75 -17.19 19.97 23.85
CA ASN A 75 -18.48 19.33 23.59
C ASN A 75 -18.54 18.83 22.16
N TYR A 76 -19.16 17.66 21.96
CA TYR A 76 -19.37 17.09 20.64
C TYR A 76 -20.81 16.64 20.45
N SER A 77 -21.25 16.59 19.19
CA SER A 77 -22.54 16.04 18.78
C SER A 77 -22.41 15.34 17.45
N LEU A 78 -22.68 14.04 17.43
CA LEU A 78 -22.68 13.20 16.24
C LEU A 78 -24.12 12.72 15.97
N LYS A 79 -24.67 13.10 14.81
CA LYS A 79 -26.06 12.84 14.41
C LYS A 79 -26.12 11.75 13.34
N ASN A 80 -27.34 11.24 13.14
CA ASN A 80 -27.65 10.26 12.09
C ASN A 80 -26.94 8.91 12.25
N ILE A 81 -26.66 8.51 13.49
CA ILE A 81 -26.03 7.21 13.77
C ILE A 81 -27.07 6.11 13.56
N PRO A 82 -26.78 5.07 12.76
CA PRO A 82 -27.63 3.88 12.67
C PRO A 82 -27.74 3.17 14.03
N PRO A 83 -28.89 2.58 14.42
CA PRO A 83 -28.96 1.74 15.60
C PRO A 83 -28.05 0.50 15.45
N GLY A 84 -27.48 0.04 16.55
CA GLY A 84 -26.67 -1.18 16.61
C GLY A 84 -25.34 -1.01 17.32
N HIS A 85 -24.49 -2.01 17.16
CA HIS A 85 -23.16 -2.05 17.74
C HIS A 85 -22.15 -1.31 16.86
N HIS A 86 -21.37 -0.42 17.45
CA HIS A 86 -20.39 0.44 16.76
C HIS A 86 -19.05 0.42 17.47
N VAL A 87 -17.99 0.61 16.66
CA VAL A 87 -16.65 0.93 17.17
C VAL A 87 -16.45 2.44 17.01
N VAL A 88 -16.30 3.13 18.13
CA VAL A 88 -15.98 4.56 18.16
C VAL A 88 -14.49 4.75 18.39
N GLU A 89 -13.87 5.58 17.55
CA GLU A 89 -12.53 6.09 17.74
C GLU A 89 -12.61 7.54 18.19
N VAL A 90 -12.02 7.86 19.35
CA VAL A 90 -11.90 9.23 19.84
C VAL A 90 -10.42 9.58 19.88
N SER A 91 -10.06 10.66 19.20
CA SER A 91 -8.65 11.06 19.08
C SER A 91 -8.45 12.56 19.17
N ALA A 92 -7.33 12.96 19.74
CA ALA A 92 -6.86 14.35 19.76
C ALA A 92 -5.34 14.37 19.60
N ILE A 93 -4.79 15.44 19.02
CA ILE A 93 -3.34 15.59 18.86
C ILE A 93 -2.68 15.67 20.23
N GLY A 94 -1.67 14.81 20.45
CA GLY A 94 -0.97 14.71 21.74
C GLY A 94 -1.68 13.87 22.81
N TYR A 95 -2.65 13.04 22.39
CA TYR A 95 -3.38 12.13 23.28
C TYR A 95 -3.47 10.72 22.67
N ASN A 96 -3.55 9.73 23.54
CA ASN A 96 -3.83 8.36 23.13
C ASN A 96 -5.20 8.29 22.44
N THR A 97 -5.25 7.58 21.34
CA THR A 97 -6.52 7.29 20.67
C THR A 97 -7.33 6.31 21.52
N LEU A 98 -8.53 6.71 21.93
CA LEU A 98 -9.47 5.85 22.64
C LEU A 98 -10.32 5.08 21.62
N VAL A 99 -10.42 3.78 21.80
CA VAL A 99 -11.28 2.90 20.99
C VAL A 99 -12.23 2.15 21.89
N GLU A 100 -13.53 2.41 21.74
CA GLU A 100 -14.56 1.73 22.50
C GLU A 100 -15.61 1.08 21.59
N HIS A 101 -16.20 -0.01 22.10
CA HIS A 101 -17.40 -0.63 21.52
C HIS A 101 -18.61 -0.08 22.24
N ILE A 102 -19.56 0.49 21.50
CA ILE A 102 -20.78 1.07 22.07
C ILE A 102 -22.02 0.55 21.35
N GLU A 103 -23.08 0.31 22.11
CA GLU A 103 -24.40 -0.05 21.57
C GLU A 103 -25.27 1.20 21.52
N ILE A 104 -25.73 1.55 20.33
CA ILE A 104 -26.60 2.72 20.09
C ILE A 104 -28.01 2.23 19.77
N ALA A 105 -28.93 2.43 20.68
CA ALA A 105 -30.35 2.10 20.47
C ALA A 105 -31.23 3.35 20.30
N ALA A 106 -30.84 4.47 20.92
CA ALA A 106 -31.54 5.76 20.92
C ALA A 106 -30.52 6.87 21.16
N ASP A 107 -30.95 8.11 21.23
CA ASP A 107 -30.10 9.24 21.64
C ASP A 107 -29.36 8.94 22.94
N MET A 108 -28.07 9.18 22.96
CA MET A 108 -27.14 8.82 24.04
C MET A 108 -26.25 10.01 24.40
N GLN A 109 -26.01 10.17 25.69
CA GLN A 109 -24.92 11.05 26.16
C GLN A 109 -23.78 10.21 26.72
N LYS A 110 -22.53 10.47 26.23
CA LYS A 110 -21.33 9.78 26.69
C LYS A 110 -20.13 10.74 26.63
N ASP A 111 -19.44 10.88 27.75
CA ASP A 111 -18.22 11.65 27.85
C ASP A 111 -17.01 10.75 27.62
N PHE A 112 -15.94 11.31 27.05
CA PHE A 112 -14.69 10.60 26.83
C PHE A 112 -13.53 11.35 27.49
N ALA A 113 -12.68 10.61 28.19
CA ALA A 113 -11.44 11.15 28.79
C ALA A 113 -10.24 10.54 28.08
N LEU A 114 -9.41 11.38 27.45
CA LEU A 114 -8.22 10.93 26.75
C LEU A 114 -6.99 11.10 27.64
N SER A 115 -6.20 10.05 27.74
CA SER A 115 -4.90 10.12 28.41
C SER A 115 -3.89 10.86 27.55
N PRO A 116 -3.03 11.74 28.13
CA PRO A 116 -1.92 12.34 27.40
C PRO A 116 -1.08 11.26 26.71
N PHE A 117 -0.67 11.55 25.51
CA PHE A 117 -0.01 10.63 24.60
C PHE A 117 1.28 10.06 25.20
N ILE A 118 1.44 8.76 25.12
CA ILE A 118 2.66 8.05 25.45
C ILE A 118 3.12 7.13 24.31
N VAL A 119 2.22 6.55 23.50
CA VAL A 119 2.59 5.66 22.38
C VAL A 119 1.54 5.62 21.28
N GLU A 120 1.98 5.59 20.02
CA GLU A 120 1.10 5.62 18.82
C GLU A 120 0.44 4.25 18.47
N ASN A 121 0.61 3.22 19.29
CA ASN A 121 0.17 1.85 18.97
C ASN A 121 -1.32 1.56 19.28
N GLN A 122 -2.14 2.60 19.47
CA GLN A 122 -3.57 2.47 19.72
C GLN A 122 -4.36 3.12 18.57
N GLY A 123 -4.92 2.32 17.72
CA GLY A 123 -5.73 2.77 16.60
C GLY A 123 -6.74 1.71 16.21
N VAL A 124 -7.71 2.10 15.38
CA VAL A 124 -8.65 1.16 14.75
C VAL A 124 -8.11 0.76 13.39
N VAL A 125 -8.25 -0.50 13.05
CA VAL A 125 -7.95 -1.07 11.74
C VAL A 125 -9.20 -1.72 11.15
N VAL A 126 -9.25 -1.72 9.82
CA VAL A 126 -10.32 -2.37 9.04
C VAL A 126 -9.77 -3.47 8.13
N THR A 127 -8.45 -3.56 8.00
CA THR A 127 -7.76 -4.54 7.16
C THR A 127 -7.68 -5.89 7.87
N GLY A 128 -7.99 -6.99 7.17
CA GLY A 128 -7.88 -8.35 7.69
C GLY A 128 -8.90 -8.75 8.76
N VAL A 129 -9.90 -7.91 9.00
CA VAL A 129 -10.99 -8.11 9.96
C VAL A 129 -12.33 -7.85 9.31
N SER A 130 -13.42 -8.38 9.88
CA SER A 130 -14.75 -8.22 9.31
C SER A 130 -15.37 -6.83 9.55
N GLY A 131 -14.93 -6.15 10.60
CA GLY A 131 -15.35 -4.79 10.97
C GLY A 131 -14.21 -4.05 11.63
N ALA A 132 -14.38 -2.75 11.87
CA ALA A 132 -13.40 -1.95 12.57
C ALA A 132 -13.06 -2.57 13.95
N THR A 133 -11.79 -2.68 14.27
CA THR A 133 -11.32 -3.22 15.54
C THR A 133 -10.05 -2.52 16.01
N SER A 134 -9.82 -2.52 17.32
CA SER A 134 -8.55 -2.02 17.87
C SER A 134 -7.38 -2.89 17.42
N ILE A 135 -6.23 -2.29 17.09
CA ILE A 135 -4.97 -2.99 16.77
C ILE A 135 -4.61 -4.01 17.87
N ARG A 136 -4.83 -3.67 19.13
CA ARG A 136 -4.56 -4.58 20.27
C ARG A 136 -5.41 -5.84 20.21
N LYS A 137 -6.68 -5.73 19.78
CA LYS A 137 -7.63 -6.85 19.69
C LYS A 137 -7.51 -7.65 18.40
N ALA A 138 -6.76 -7.17 17.40
CA ALA A 138 -6.47 -7.90 16.18
C ALA A 138 -5.39 -8.95 16.43
N PRO A 139 -5.66 -10.26 16.22
CA PRO A 139 -4.66 -11.31 16.43
C PRO A 139 -3.50 -11.27 15.41
N VAL A 140 -3.76 -10.73 14.23
CA VAL A 140 -2.76 -10.62 13.16
C VAL A 140 -1.91 -9.35 13.32
N PRO A 141 -0.62 -9.38 12.94
CA PRO A 141 0.23 -8.20 13.00
C PRO A 141 -0.21 -7.15 11.98
N ILE A 142 -0.72 -6.02 12.45
CA ILE A 142 -1.15 -4.89 11.62
C ILE A 142 -0.47 -3.62 12.10
N THR A 143 0.07 -2.84 11.16
CA THR A 143 0.59 -1.49 11.42
C THR A 143 -0.29 -0.46 10.71
N SER A 144 -0.61 0.63 11.39
CA SER A 144 -1.42 1.72 10.85
C SER A 144 -0.61 3.02 10.86
N ILE A 145 -0.53 3.67 9.70
CA ILE A 145 0.25 4.91 9.49
C ILE A 145 -0.73 6.02 9.12
N LYS A 146 -0.78 7.06 9.94
CA LYS A 146 -1.66 8.21 9.75
C LYS A 146 -1.03 9.24 8.82
N ARG A 147 -1.86 10.11 8.22
CA ARG A 147 -1.42 11.20 7.35
C ARG A 147 -0.32 12.08 7.97
N ASN A 148 -0.40 12.39 9.27
CA ASN A 148 0.58 13.25 9.94
C ASN A 148 1.99 12.63 9.90
N THR A 149 2.12 11.34 10.13
CA THR A 149 3.40 10.62 10.01
C THR A 149 3.94 10.69 8.58
N LEU A 150 3.07 10.49 7.56
CA LEU A 150 3.45 10.62 6.16
C LEU A 150 3.91 12.04 5.80
N LEU A 151 3.30 13.07 6.38
CA LEU A 151 3.73 14.47 6.16
C LEU A 151 5.10 14.76 6.77
N GLN A 152 5.42 14.15 7.89
CA GLN A 152 6.70 14.33 8.59
C GLN A 152 7.86 13.57 7.94
N THR A 153 7.58 12.52 7.17
CA THR A 153 8.59 11.69 6.50
C THR A 153 8.90 12.26 5.11
N PRO A 154 10.14 12.70 4.85
CA PRO A 154 10.57 13.03 3.49
C PRO A 154 10.63 11.75 2.65
N SER A 155 9.88 11.67 1.57
CA SER A 155 9.82 10.51 0.68
C SER A 155 9.58 10.97 -0.76
N SER A 156 9.97 10.18 -1.74
CA SER A 156 9.69 10.43 -3.15
C SER A 156 8.40 9.77 -3.61
N ASN A 157 7.99 8.70 -2.94
CA ASN A 157 6.77 7.94 -3.18
C ASN A 157 6.26 7.31 -1.88
N ILE A 158 5.05 6.76 -1.91
CA ILE A 158 4.39 6.21 -0.70
C ILE A 158 5.11 4.99 -0.13
N ILE A 159 5.69 4.12 -0.96
CA ILE A 159 6.36 2.90 -0.50
C ILE A 159 7.68 3.23 0.19
N ASP A 160 8.37 4.25 -0.28
CA ASP A 160 9.55 4.81 0.39
C ASP A 160 9.20 5.25 1.82
N ALA A 161 8.06 5.94 2.01
CA ALA A 161 7.58 6.29 3.35
C ALA A 161 7.22 5.06 4.22
N LEU A 162 6.70 3.97 3.62
CA LEU A 162 6.35 2.74 4.33
C LEU A 162 7.57 1.89 4.70
N SER A 163 8.69 2.03 4.02
CA SER A 163 9.90 1.24 4.27
C SER A 163 10.55 1.51 5.64
N HIS A 164 10.14 2.56 6.35
CA HIS A 164 10.52 2.82 7.75
C HIS A 164 9.74 1.95 8.77
N VAL A 165 8.69 1.22 8.33
CA VAL A 165 7.95 0.29 9.19
C VAL A 165 8.73 -1.01 9.35
N PRO A 166 8.98 -1.51 10.58
CA PRO A 166 9.65 -2.80 10.80
C PRO A 166 9.02 -3.91 9.98
N GLY A 167 9.84 -4.73 9.32
CA GLY A 167 9.38 -5.84 8.46
C GLY A 167 8.78 -5.43 7.11
N VAL A 168 8.77 -4.14 6.77
CA VAL A 168 8.44 -3.61 5.45
C VAL A 168 9.70 -3.07 4.79
N SER A 169 9.94 -3.44 3.55
CA SER A 169 11.05 -2.95 2.72
C SER A 169 10.50 -2.59 1.34
N GLN A 170 11.36 -2.09 0.46
CA GLN A 170 10.97 -1.79 -0.92
C GLN A 170 11.98 -2.37 -1.91
N ILE A 171 11.50 -2.94 -3.00
CA ILE A 171 12.27 -3.09 -4.21
C ILE A 171 12.11 -1.82 -5.04
N SER A 172 13.18 -1.26 -5.58
CA SER A 172 13.13 0.00 -6.31
C SER A 172 13.99 0.00 -7.57
N THR A 173 13.48 0.69 -8.59
CA THR A 173 14.19 1.01 -9.84
C THR A 173 14.18 2.54 -10.00
N GLY A 174 15.01 3.22 -9.20
CA GLY A 174 15.00 4.68 -9.08
C GLY A 174 13.93 5.24 -8.12
N PRO A 175 13.80 6.58 -8.05
CA PRO A 175 12.99 7.24 -7.02
C PRO A 175 11.47 7.18 -7.25
N ALA A 176 11.02 6.85 -8.48
CA ALA A 176 9.59 6.85 -8.83
C ALA A 176 8.98 5.44 -8.87
N ILE A 177 9.80 4.39 -8.93
CA ILE A 177 9.35 3.02 -9.05
C ILE A 177 9.66 2.28 -7.76
N SER A 178 8.64 1.88 -7.03
CA SER A 178 8.79 1.11 -5.79
C SER A 178 7.65 0.14 -5.57
N LYS A 179 7.97 -1.06 -5.11
CA LYS A 179 7.01 -2.09 -4.66
C LYS A 179 7.29 -2.46 -3.21
N PRO A 180 6.24 -2.74 -2.41
CA PRO A 180 6.43 -3.18 -1.03
C PRO A 180 6.93 -4.63 -0.98
N ILE A 181 7.83 -4.87 -0.05
CA ILE A 181 8.23 -6.20 0.39
C ILE A 181 7.84 -6.32 1.87
N ILE A 182 7.06 -7.34 2.20
CA ILE A 182 6.64 -7.62 3.57
C ILE A 182 7.31 -8.91 4.01
N ARG A 183 8.13 -8.82 5.06
CA ARG A 183 8.82 -9.98 5.64
C ARG A 183 9.62 -10.82 4.62
N GLY A 184 10.27 -10.12 3.68
CA GLY A 184 11.08 -10.74 2.63
C GLY A 184 10.30 -11.26 1.42
N LEU A 185 9.00 -11.11 1.39
CA LEU A 185 8.15 -11.50 0.27
C LEU A 185 7.59 -10.26 -0.43
N GLY A 186 7.76 -10.18 -1.73
CA GLY A 186 7.35 -9.06 -2.57
C GLY A 186 6.63 -9.49 -3.85
N ALA A 187 6.62 -8.62 -4.82
CA ALA A 187 5.96 -8.80 -6.12
C ALA A 187 4.48 -9.24 -5.95
N ASN A 188 4.08 -10.28 -6.64
CA ASN A 188 2.70 -10.78 -6.67
C ASN A 188 2.25 -11.49 -5.38
N ARG A 189 3.03 -11.41 -4.27
CA ARG A 189 2.68 -11.96 -2.94
C ARG A 189 2.14 -10.92 -1.98
N VAL A 190 2.19 -9.63 -2.36
CA VAL A 190 1.63 -8.51 -1.60
C VAL A 190 0.45 -7.92 -2.36
N VAL A 191 -0.72 -7.93 -1.74
CA VAL A 191 -1.92 -7.30 -2.32
C VAL A 191 -1.97 -5.83 -1.96
N THR A 192 -2.14 -5.00 -2.97
CA THR A 192 -2.40 -3.56 -2.81
C THR A 192 -3.89 -3.27 -2.92
N ILE A 193 -4.45 -2.67 -1.89
CA ILE A 193 -5.86 -2.23 -1.84
C ILE A 193 -5.90 -0.70 -1.83
N ASN A 194 -6.80 -0.11 -2.60
CA ASN A 194 -7.04 1.32 -2.60
C ASN A 194 -8.55 1.59 -2.52
N ASP A 195 -9.01 2.10 -1.36
CA ASP A 195 -10.43 2.32 -1.05
C ASP A 195 -11.30 1.06 -1.25
N GLY A 196 -10.81 -0.09 -0.78
CA GLY A 196 -11.50 -1.37 -0.81
C GLY A 196 -11.41 -2.13 -2.13
N VAL A 197 -10.70 -1.60 -3.13
CA VAL A 197 -10.51 -2.23 -4.44
C VAL A 197 -9.06 -2.65 -4.60
N ARG A 198 -8.85 -3.89 -5.04
CA ARG A 198 -7.53 -4.44 -5.32
C ARG A 198 -6.97 -3.84 -6.61
N GLN A 199 -5.72 -3.37 -6.58
CA GLN A 199 -4.98 -2.86 -7.73
C GLN A 199 -4.07 -3.95 -8.32
N GLU A 200 -4.10 -4.10 -9.64
CA GLU A 200 -3.42 -5.17 -10.37
C GLU A 200 -2.34 -4.67 -11.35
N GLY A 201 -2.24 -3.36 -11.60
CA GLY A 201 -1.32 -2.79 -12.59
C GLY A 201 0.17 -3.06 -12.34
N GLN A 202 0.54 -3.47 -11.13
CA GLN A 202 1.93 -3.76 -10.73
C GLN A 202 2.38 -5.22 -10.95
N GLN A 203 1.54 -6.09 -11.48
CA GLN A 203 1.81 -7.54 -11.51
C GLN A 203 2.88 -7.99 -12.52
N TRP A 204 3.23 -7.15 -13.49
CA TRP A 204 4.02 -7.54 -14.65
C TRP A 204 5.50 -7.75 -14.37
N GLY A 205 6.14 -6.89 -13.61
CA GLY A 205 7.57 -6.97 -13.33
C GLY A 205 7.99 -6.16 -12.10
N ASP A 206 9.27 -6.25 -11.74
CA ASP A 206 9.83 -5.54 -10.57
C ASP A 206 9.99 -4.03 -10.83
N GLU A 207 10.07 -3.60 -12.06
CA GLU A 207 10.17 -2.22 -12.56
C GLU A 207 8.82 -1.49 -12.59
N HIS A 208 7.73 -2.14 -12.20
CA HIS A 208 6.40 -1.56 -12.16
C HIS A 208 6.02 -1.16 -10.74
N GLY A 209 6.01 0.14 -10.46
CA GLY A 209 5.64 0.71 -9.16
C GLY A 209 4.14 0.67 -8.87
N ILE A 210 3.79 1.04 -7.63
CA ILE A 210 2.39 1.18 -7.19
C ILE A 210 1.81 2.51 -7.68
N GLU A 211 0.61 2.47 -8.22
CA GLU A 211 -0.10 3.57 -8.87
C GLU A 211 -1.10 4.22 -7.90
N VAL A 212 -0.57 4.88 -6.86
CA VAL A 212 -1.35 5.54 -5.83
C VAL A 212 -0.79 6.94 -5.57
N ASP A 213 -1.66 7.95 -5.61
CA ASP A 213 -1.30 9.32 -5.23
C ASP A 213 -1.12 9.44 -3.71
N GLU A 214 0.11 9.56 -3.24
CA GLU A 214 0.43 9.67 -1.81
C GLU A 214 -0.19 10.93 -1.16
N MET A 215 -0.42 11.99 -1.94
CA MET A 215 -0.97 13.25 -1.43
C MET A 215 -2.47 13.14 -1.10
N SER A 216 -3.17 12.15 -1.68
CA SER A 216 -4.58 11.87 -1.41
C SER A 216 -4.81 10.97 -0.19
N ILE A 217 -3.76 10.29 0.31
CA ILE A 217 -3.87 9.27 1.35
C ILE A 217 -4.12 9.92 2.72
N ALA A 218 -5.14 9.41 3.41
CA ALA A 218 -5.45 9.76 4.79
C ALA A 218 -4.83 8.79 5.81
N LYS A 219 -4.73 7.50 5.43
CA LYS A 219 -4.23 6.42 6.29
C LYS A 219 -3.75 5.26 5.44
N VAL A 220 -2.70 4.58 5.89
CA VAL A 220 -2.26 3.30 5.33
C VAL A 220 -2.31 2.24 6.43
N GLU A 221 -2.83 1.06 6.10
CA GLU A 221 -2.76 -0.11 6.96
C GLU A 221 -1.93 -1.19 6.26
N VAL A 222 -0.93 -1.72 6.98
CA VAL A 222 -0.08 -2.81 6.51
C VAL A 222 -0.34 -4.04 7.36
N LEU A 223 -0.95 -5.05 6.77
CA LEU A 223 -1.15 -6.35 7.37
C LEU A 223 -0.01 -7.27 6.94
N LYS A 224 0.67 -7.90 7.91
CA LYS A 224 1.84 -8.73 7.67
C LYS A 224 1.50 -10.20 7.88
N GLY A 225 1.80 -11.02 6.89
CA GLY A 225 1.49 -12.45 6.84
C GLY A 225 0.24 -12.78 6.02
N PRO A 226 -0.09 -14.08 5.86
CA PRO A 226 -1.15 -14.51 4.96
C PRO A 226 -2.52 -13.92 5.31
N ALA A 227 -3.09 -13.19 4.37
CA ALA A 227 -4.39 -12.52 4.49
C ALA A 227 -5.41 -13.07 3.48
N SER A 228 -5.13 -14.23 2.88
CA SER A 228 -5.98 -14.82 1.83
C SER A 228 -7.41 -15.07 2.28
N LEU A 229 -7.65 -15.27 3.58
CA LEU A 229 -9.00 -15.41 4.13
C LEU A 229 -9.91 -14.24 3.73
N MET A 230 -9.44 -12.99 3.84
CA MET A 230 -10.25 -11.81 3.55
C MET A 230 -10.09 -11.32 2.11
N TYR A 231 -8.90 -11.52 1.50
CA TYR A 231 -8.53 -10.90 0.22
C TYR A 231 -8.34 -11.88 -0.94
N GLY A 232 -8.42 -13.20 -0.67
CA GLY A 232 -8.29 -14.24 -1.69
C GLY A 232 -6.84 -14.50 -2.10
N SER A 233 -6.66 -14.90 -3.36
CA SER A 233 -5.33 -15.18 -3.94
C SER A 233 -4.38 -13.99 -3.81
N ASP A 234 -3.09 -14.29 -3.73
CA ASP A 234 -1.96 -13.35 -3.82
C ASP A 234 -1.68 -12.54 -2.53
N ALA A 235 -2.56 -12.63 -1.50
CA ALA A 235 -2.31 -12.06 -0.17
C ALA A 235 -1.46 -13.01 0.71
N LEU A 236 -0.38 -13.58 0.15
CA LEU A 236 0.46 -14.58 0.82
C LEU A 236 1.47 -13.92 1.78
N ALA A 237 2.03 -12.79 1.40
CA ALA A 237 2.95 -11.99 2.23
C ALA A 237 2.21 -11.01 3.13
N GLY A 238 1.08 -10.50 2.66
CA GLY A 238 0.30 -9.50 3.35
C GLY A 238 -0.47 -8.57 2.42
N VAL A 239 -0.97 -7.49 3.02
CA VAL A 239 -1.79 -6.48 2.35
C VAL A 239 -1.32 -5.08 2.72
N VAL A 240 -1.21 -4.20 1.74
CA VAL A 240 -1.08 -2.76 1.94
C VAL A 240 -2.39 -2.10 1.51
N ASN A 241 -3.10 -1.52 2.47
CA ASN A 241 -4.41 -0.90 2.25
C ASN A 241 -4.31 0.63 2.36
N PHE A 242 -4.52 1.31 1.25
CA PHE A 242 -4.56 2.76 1.14
C PHE A 242 -5.99 3.26 1.31
N ILE A 243 -6.19 4.15 2.26
CA ILE A 243 -7.49 4.75 2.59
C ILE A 243 -7.40 6.25 2.31
N THR A 244 -8.15 6.71 1.31
CA THR A 244 -8.16 8.13 0.91
C THR A 244 -9.38 8.85 1.47
N ASN A 245 -10.45 8.12 1.69
CA ASN A 245 -11.75 8.66 2.02
C ASN A 245 -11.98 8.76 3.54
N VAL A 246 -11.88 9.98 4.08
CA VAL A 246 -12.30 10.31 5.44
C VAL A 246 -13.44 11.32 5.37
N PRO A 247 -14.65 10.96 5.83
CA PRO A 247 -15.79 11.87 5.83
C PRO A 247 -15.54 13.12 6.66
N VAL A 248 -16.15 14.21 6.24
CA VAL A 248 -16.07 15.50 6.91
C VAL A 248 -17.24 15.62 7.88
N THR A 249 -17.05 16.31 9.00
CA THR A 249 -18.09 16.68 9.96
C THR A 249 -19.25 17.39 9.26
N GLU A 250 -20.48 17.13 9.70
CA GLU A 250 -21.68 17.76 9.13
C GLU A 250 -21.64 19.29 9.23
N ALA A 251 -22.20 19.96 8.24
CA ALA A 251 -22.21 21.42 8.06
C ALA A 251 -20.82 22.04 7.95
N THR A 252 -19.83 21.27 7.49
CA THR A 252 -18.44 21.72 7.35
C THR A 252 -17.97 21.66 5.90
N LEU A 253 -17.23 22.66 5.47
CA LEU A 253 -16.43 22.70 4.25
C LEU A 253 -14.96 22.74 4.65
N LYS A 254 -14.19 21.75 4.26
CA LYS A 254 -12.75 21.69 4.50
C LYS A 254 -11.99 21.82 3.19
N GLY A 255 -10.92 22.59 3.20
CA GLY A 255 -9.93 22.66 2.15
C GLY A 255 -8.57 22.28 2.70
N ASN A 256 -7.68 21.83 1.82
CA ASN A 256 -6.28 21.63 2.17
C ASN A 256 -5.41 21.92 0.95
N ILE A 257 -4.33 22.65 1.13
CA ILE A 257 -3.28 22.86 0.13
C ILE A 257 -1.99 22.31 0.73
N LEU A 258 -1.37 21.38 0.02
CA LEU A 258 -0.08 20.80 0.38
C LEU A 258 0.93 21.12 -0.73
N SER A 259 2.11 21.60 -0.35
CA SER A 259 3.24 21.84 -1.26
C SER A 259 4.50 21.22 -0.69
N THR A 260 5.32 20.61 -1.56
CA THR A 260 6.59 19.98 -1.19
C THR A 260 7.68 20.38 -2.16
N TYR A 261 8.87 20.68 -1.63
CA TYR A 261 10.10 20.86 -2.40
C TYR A 261 11.21 19.98 -1.82
N GLN A 262 12.00 19.33 -2.71
CA GLN A 262 13.17 18.55 -2.34
C GLN A 262 14.37 18.93 -3.21
N THR A 263 15.54 19.05 -2.60
CA THR A 263 16.73 19.62 -3.28
C THR A 263 17.51 18.62 -4.12
N ASN A 264 17.48 17.33 -3.79
CA ASN A 264 18.33 16.33 -4.45
C ASN A 264 17.97 16.18 -5.94
N SER A 265 16.72 15.94 -6.26
CA SER A 265 16.19 15.84 -7.63
C SER A 265 15.47 17.11 -8.12
N GLY A 266 15.43 18.16 -7.29
CA GLY A 266 14.61 19.35 -7.59
C GLY A 266 13.12 19.04 -7.69
N LEU A 267 12.64 18.06 -6.89
CA LEU A 267 11.24 17.66 -6.84
C LEU A 267 10.37 18.81 -6.35
N ILE A 268 9.34 19.11 -7.12
CA ILE A 268 8.25 20.02 -6.73
C ILE A 268 6.96 19.22 -6.80
N ALA A 269 6.18 19.25 -5.72
CA ALA A 269 4.87 18.62 -5.67
C ALA A 269 3.86 19.57 -5.01
N ALA A 270 2.62 19.53 -5.50
CA ALA A 270 1.52 20.29 -4.93
C ALA A 270 0.21 19.50 -5.04
N SER A 271 -0.65 19.66 -4.03
CA SER A 271 -2.03 19.16 -4.08
C SER A 271 -3.00 20.15 -3.48
N ALA A 272 -4.23 20.11 -3.97
CA ALA A 272 -5.36 20.83 -3.40
C ALA A 272 -6.52 19.85 -3.21
N THR A 273 -7.17 19.94 -2.04
CA THR A 273 -8.34 19.11 -1.71
C THR A 273 -9.45 20.03 -1.22
N VAL A 274 -10.70 19.73 -1.59
CA VAL A 274 -11.88 20.37 -1.03
C VAL A 274 -12.91 19.28 -0.71
N ALA A 275 -13.48 19.32 0.49
CA ALA A 275 -14.40 18.31 0.99
C ALA A 275 -15.51 18.97 1.79
N GLY A 276 -16.70 18.42 1.76
CA GLY A 276 -17.83 18.94 2.50
C GLY A 276 -18.86 17.89 2.89
N ASN A 277 -19.68 18.25 3.89
CA ASN A 277 -20.82 17.45 4.32
C ASN A 277 -21.98 18.38 4.65
N LYS A 278 -23.12 18.15 4.04
CA LYS A 278 -24.37 18.84 4.37
C LYS A 278 -25.55 17.87 4.31
N ASN A 279 -26.29 17.75 5.40
CA ASN A 279 -27.46 16.85 5.53
C ASN A 279 -27.13 15.39 5.15
N GLY A 280 -25.90 14.93 5.49
CA GLY A 280 -25.42 13.58 5.18
C GLY A 280 -24.96 13.40 3.73
N PHE A 281 -25.09 14.38 2.84
CA PHE A 281 -24.41 14.38 1.55
C PHE A 281 -22.95 14.76 1.77
N ASN A 282 -22.06 13.80 1.51
CA ASN A 282 -20.61 13.94 1.64
C ASN A 282 -19.97 14.01 0.26
N TRP A 283 -18.95 14.81 0.12
CA TRP A 283 -18.17 14.91 -1.10
C TRP A 283 -16.73 15.33 -0.80
N ASN A 284 -15.82 14.89 -1.66
CA ASN A 284 -14.41 15.26 -1.64
C ASN A 284 -13.93 15.31 -3.09
N LEU A 285 -13.15 16.32 -3.42
CA LEU A 285 -12.43 16.45 -4.69
C LEU A 285 -11.00 16.81 -4.38
N TYR A 286 -10.06 16.18 -5.07
CA TYR A 286 -8.64 16.51 -4.97
C TYR A 286 -7.97 16.48 -6.33
N GLY A 287 -6.89 17.25 -6.44
CA GLY A 287 -5.95 17.19 -7.55
C GLY A 287 -4.54 17.38 -7.05
N SER A 288 -3.59 16.70 -7.67
CA SER A 288 -2.17 16.77 -7.33
C SER A 288 -1.29 16.73 -8.56
N GLY A 289 -0.04 17.17 -8.40
CA GLY A 289 0.99 17.02 -9.40
C GLY A 289 2.39 17.02 -8.78
N LYS A 290 3.29 16.24 -9.39
CA LYS A 290 4.71 16.18 -9.06
C LYS A 290 5.56 16.31 -10.30
N SER A 291 6.77 16.85 -10.14
CA SER A 291 7.82 16.86 -11.17
C SER A 291 9.17 16.83 -10.49
N ALA A 292 9.98 15.84 -10.84
CA ALA A 292 11.36 15.69 -10.39
C ALA A 292 12.29 15.58 -11.62
N GLY A 293 13.48 16.15 -11.53
CA GLY A 293 14.58 15.89 -12.45
C GLY A 293 15.43 14.71 -11.96
N ASN A 294 16.58 14.54 -12.57
CA ASN A 294 17.53 13.51 -12.22
C ASN A 294 18.06 13.66 -10.79
N TYR A 295 17.97 12.59 -9.97
CA TYR A 295 18.55 12.59 -8.64
C TYR A 295 20.07 12.53 -8.71
N LYS A 296 20.74 12.83 -7.61
CA LYS A 296 22.20 12.84 -7.55
C LYS A 296 22.73 12.14 -6.30
N ASN A 297 23.92 11.57 -6.44
CA ASN A 297 24.74 11.08 -5.34
C ASN A 297 26.19 11.53 -5.53
N LYS A 298 27.04 11.26 -4.54
CA LYS A 298 28.42 11.73 -4.51
C LYS A 298 29.32 11.00 -5.53
N TYR A 299 28.99 9.75 -5.89
CA TYR A 299 29.84 8.93 -6.76
C TYR A 299 29.51 9.11 -8.24
N ASP A 300 28.22 9.11 -8.57
CA ASP A 300 27.77 9.12 -9.96
C ASP A 300 27.43 10.53 -10.46
N GLY A 301 27.35 11.51 -9.55
CA GLY A 301 26.79 12.82 -9.88
C GLY A 301 25.27 12.71 -10.07
N ARG A 302 24.73 13.32 -11.14
CA ARG A 302 23.33 13.16 -11.52
C ARG A 302 23.14 11.89 -12.33
N ILE A 303 22.10 11.12 -11.96
CA ILE A 303 21.78 9.85 -12.62
C ILE A 303 20.89 10.12 -13.81
N LEU A 304 21.40 9.82 -14.99
CA LEU A 304 20.70 10.01 -16.26
C LEU A 304 19.35 9.33 -16.26
N ASN A 305 18.34 10.01 -16.78
CA ASN A 305 16.97 9.51 -17.00
C ASN A 305 16.25 8.98 -15.74
N SER A 306 16.61 9.49 -14.54
CA SER A 306 15.96 9.11 -13.28
C SER A 306 14.82 10.07 -12.87
N GLY A 307 14.44 11.01 -13.72
CA GLY A 307 13.38 11.97 -13.51
C GLY A 307 11.99 11.36 -13.70
N PHE A 308 10.96 12.06 -13.18
CA PHE A 308 9.57 11.64 -13.35
C PHE A 308 8.58 12.82 -13.26
N LYS A 309 7.39 12.61 -13.80
CA LYS A 309 6.25 13.55 -13.72
C LYS A 309 4.98 12.79 -13.40
N GLU A 310 4.10 13.40 -12.58
CA GLU A 310 2.86 12.80 -12.13
C GLU A 310 1.74 13.84 -12.09
N LYS A 311 0.52 13.44 -12.47
CA LYS A 311 -0.69 14.25 -12.40
C LYS A 311 -1.85 13.37 -11.98
N ASN A 312 -2.52 13.72 -10.89
CA ASN A 312 -3.60 12.93 -10.33
C ASN A 312 -4.82 13.80 -10.08
N PHE A 313 -5.97 13.17 -10.17
CA PHE A 313 -7.26 13.77 -9.86
C PHE A 313 -8.21 12.70 -9.34
N GLY A 314 -9.03 13.04 -8.37
CA GLY A 314 -10.02 12.10 -7.86
C GLY A 314 -10.93 12.73 -6.81
N GLY A 315 -11.77 11.88 -6.23
CA GLY A 315 -12.69 12.27 -5.19
C GLY A 315 -13.81 11.25 -4.99
N TYR A 316 -14.81 11.65 -4.23
CA TYR A 316 -16.03 10.88 -4.04
C TYR A 316 -17.24 11.78 -3.82
N PHE A 317 -18.41 11.20 -4.09
CA PHE A 317 -19.72 11.72 -3.71
C PHE A 317 -20.49 10.60 -3.03
N GLY A 318 -21.28 10.94 -2.00
CA GLY A 318 -22.07 9.92 -1.35
C GLY A 318 -22.97 10.45 -0.23
N PHE A 319 -23.74 9.53 0.30
CA PHE A 319 -24.69 9.82 1.39
C PHE A 319 -24.38 8.92 2.59
N ASN A 320 -24.38 9.54 3.77
CA ASN A 320 -24.36 8.85 5.05
C ASN A 320 -25.66 9.17 5.78
N LYS A 321 -26.46 8.15 6.06
CA LYS A 321 -27.80 8.26 6.67
C LYS A 321 -27.99 7.15 7.70
N GLY A 322 -29.12 7.16 8.41
CA GLY A 322 -29.47 6.11 9.36
C GLY A 322 -29.63 4.70 8.77
N TRP A 323 -29.63 4.54 7.46
CA TRP A 323 -29.59 3.25 6.76
C TRP A 323 -28.18 2.77 6.40
N GLY A 324 -27.15 3.56 6.75
CA GLY A 324 -25.75 3.32 6.39
C GLY A 324 -25.19 4.37 5.44
N TYR A 325 -24.30 3.95 4.52
CA TYR A 325 -23.72 4.85 3.51
C TYR A 325 -23.67 4.24 2.11
N SER A 326 -23.62 5.12 1.11
CA SER A 326 -23.36 4.77 -0.29
C SER A 326 -22.47 5.86 -0.90
N HIS A 327 -21.26 5.48 -1.34
CA HIS A 327 -20.26 6.36 -1.90
C HIS A 327 -19.85 5.90 -3.30
N LEU A 328 -19.78 6.84 -4.24
CA LEU A 328 -19.16 6.68 -5.54
C LEU A 328 -17.80 7.37 -5.50
N ILE A 329 -16.72 6.60 -5.58
CA ILE A 329 -15.34 7.04 -5.53
C ILE A 329 -14.76 6.94 -6.94
N PHE A 330 -13.97 7.93 -7.35
CA PHE A 330 -13.28 7.92 -8.64
C PHE A 330 -11.87 8.48 -8.50
N SER A 331 -10.95 7.97 -9.30
CA SER A 331 -9.58 8.48 -9.37
C SER A 331 -8.95 8.27 -10.74
N SER A 332 -8.04 9.18 -11.07
CA SER A 332 -7.17 9.13 -12.24
C SER A 332 -5.73 9.36 -11.77
N PHE A 333 -4.84 8.46 -12.12
CA PHE A 333 -3.41 8.54 -11.89
C PHE A 333 -2.71 8.53 -13.25
N ASP A 334 -1.82 9.50 -13.53
CA ASP A 334 -1.03 9.59 -14.76
C ASP A 334 0.41 9.91 -14.39
N GLN A 335 1.31 8.96 -14.61
CA GLN A 335 2.74 9.08 -14.29
C GLN A 335 3.57 8.79 -15.54
N ARG A 336 4.63 9.60 -15.75
CA ARG A 336 5.70 9.35 -16.72
C ARG A 336 7.02 9.26 -15.98
N ILE A 337 7.81 8.25 -16.31
CA ILE A 337 9.06 7.90 -15.62
C ILE A 337 10.12 7.65 -16.68
N GLY A 338 11.32 8.23 -16.51
CA GLY A 338 12.50 7.77 -17.22
C GLY A 338 13.02 6.48 -16.60
N LEU A 339 13.45 5.54 -17.42
CA LEU A 339 14.07 4.29 -16.96
C LEU A 339 15.58 4.47 -16.97
N VAL A 340 16.23 4.08 -15.86
CA VAL A 340 17.68 4.20 -15.71
C VAL A 340 18.34 2.92 -16.19
N GLU A 341 19.04 2.95 -17.31
CA GLU A 341 19.84 1.83 -17.82
C GLU A 341 21.20 1.79 -17.12
N GLY A 342 21.84 2.94 -17.00
CA GLY A 342 23.10 3.09 -16.29
C GLY A 342 24.34 2.84 -17.12
N ASP A 343 24.21 2.79 -18.47
CA ASP A 343 25.31 2.57 -19.39
C ASP A 343 26.30 3.72 -19.37
N ARG A 344 27.58 3.36 -19.57
CA ARG A 344 28.70 4.29 -19.41
C ARG A 344 29.70 4.14 -20.52
N ASP A 345 30.22 5.26 -20.98
CA ASP A 345 31.37 5.33 -21.83
C ASP A 345 32.61 4.79 -21.11
N ILE A 346 33.27 3.83 -21.73
CA ILE A 346 34.41 3.11 -21.14
C ILE A 346 35.62 4.04 -20.89
N ALA A 347 35.82 5.05 -21.75
CA ALA A 347 36.97 5.94 -21.66
C ALA A 347 36.77 7.07 -20.63
N THR A 348 35.56 7.53 -20.42
CA THR A 348 35.27 8.69 -19.57
C THR A 348 34.51 8.34 -18.29
N GLY A 349 33.86 7.18 -18.24
CA GLY A 349 32.97 6.77 -17.14
C GLY A 349 31.63 7.57 -17.06
N ARG A 350 31.38 8.46 -18.05
CA ARG A 350 30.15 9.25 -18.12
C ARG A 350 28.99 8.40 -18.63
N PHE A 351 27.77 8.77 -18.25
CA PHE A 351 26.56 8.12 -18.76
C PHE A 351 26.44 8.30 -20.28
N VAL A 352 25.93 7.27 -20.93
CA VAL A 352 25.65 7.23 -22.37
C VAL A 352 24.12 7.29 -22.56
N LEU A 353 23.67 8.03 -23.56
CA LEU A 353 22.31 8.02 -24.07
C LEU A 353 22.25 7.10 -25.27
N TYR A 354 21.18 6.30 -25.35
CA TYR A 354 20.86 5.45 -26.48
C TYR A 354 21.97 4.44 -26.79
N ALA A 355 22.52 3.81 -25.75
CA ALA A 355 23.57 2.81 -25.85
C ALA A 355 23.18 1.71 -26.84
N GLY A 356 24.16 1.26 -27.66
CA GLY A 356 23.95 0.21 -28.68
C GLY A 356 23.22 0.65 -29.94
N THR A 357 22.74 1.90 -30.03
CA THR A 357 22.00 2.41 -31.20
C THR A 357 22.84 3.35 -32.08
N ALA A 358 22.36 3.65 -33.29
CA ALA A 358 23.01 4.63 -34.16
C ALA A 358 23.02 6.07 -33.60
N LEU A 359 22.17 6.36 -32.62
CA LEU A 359 22.08 7.67 -31.92
C LEU A 359 22.91 7.71 -30.64
N GLU A 360 23.69 6.69 -30.33
CA GLU A 360 24.53 6.61 -29.14
C GLU A 360 25.42 7.86 -28.99
N ARG A 361 25.37 8.45 -27.79
CA ARG A 361 26.24 9.58 -27.43
C ARG A 361 26.43 9.70 -25.92
N ILE A 362 27.57 10.26 -25.53
CA ILE A 362 27.87 10.61 -24.15
C ILE A 362 26.88 11.71 -23.69
N ALA A 363 26.28 11.54 -22.54
CA ALA A 363 25.38 12.51 -21.96
C ALA A 363 26.10 13.82 -21.60
N THR A 364 25.52 14.95 -22.00
CA THR A 364 26.02 16.28 -21.65
C THR A 364 25.56 16.70 -20.25
N ASP A 365 26.17 17.75 -19.69
CA ASP A 365 25.73 18.29 -18.40
C ASP A 365 24.31 18.89 -18.49
N ASP A 366 23.90 19.38 -19.66
CA ASP A 366 22.54 19.87 -19.92
C ASP A 366 21.53 18.70 -19.94
N ASP A 367 21.87 17.55 -20.52
CA ASP A 367 21.04 16.34 -20.44
C ASP A 367 20.83 15.91 -18.99
N LEU A 368 21.90 15.89 -18.20
CA LEU A 368 21.86 15.51 -16.78
C LEU A 368 21.07 16.51 -15.94
N ALA A 369 21.11 17.80 -16.25
CA ALA A 369 20.36 18.86 -15.55
C ALA A 369 18.89 18.98 -16.00
N SER A 370 18.55 18.42 -17.16
CA SER A 370 17.22 18.48 -17.75
C SER A 370 16.16 17.80 -16.88
N LYS A 371 14.92 18.28 -16.99
CA LYS A 371 13.71 17.60 -16.53
C LYS A 371 12.96 16.88 -17.67
N SER A 372 13.54 16.86 -18.87
CA SER A 372 13.05 16.04 -19.97
C SER A 372 13.34 14.57 -19.69
N LEU A 373 12.40 13.71 -20.08
CA LEU A 373 12.56 12.26 -19.99
C LEU A 373 13.01 11.77 -21.38
N PHE A 374 14.05 10.94 -21.38
CA PHE A 374 14.55 10.28 -22.58
C PHE A 374 13.95 8.88 -22.67
N VAL A 375 14.05 8.23 -23.82
CA VAL A 375 13.82 6.79 -23.90
C VAL A 375 15.08 6.07 -23.39
N PRO A 376 14.92 4.92 -22.71
CA PRO A 376 13.65 4.28 -22.41
C PRO A 376 12.86 5.03 -21.34
N GLN A 377 11.54 5.09 -21.52
CA GLN A 377 10.63 5.71 -20.59
C GLN A 377 9.31 4.92 -20.49
N GLN A 378 8.62 5.11 -19.39
CA GLN A 378 7.33 4.47 -19.12
C GLN A 378 6.25 5.52 -18.85
N ARG A 379 5.03 5.28 -19.35
CA ARG A 379 3.84 6.05 -18.95
C ARG A 379 2.74 5.11 -18.47
N VAL A 380 2.27 5.36 -17.26
CA VAL A 380 1.14 4.62 -16.66
C VAL A 380 -0.02 5.56 -16.47
N GLN A 381 -1.22 5.12 -16.91
CA GLN A 381 -2.47 5.82 -16.68
C GLN A 381 -3.46 4.84 -16.06
N HIS A 382 -3.92 5.14 -14.84
CA HIS A 382 -4.84 4.29 -14.11
C HIS A 382 -6.12 5.06 -13.78
N TYR A 383 -7.24 4.56 -14.27
CA TYR A 383 -8.58 5.09 -14.01
C TYR A 383 -9.37 4.12 -13.16
N LYS A 384 -10.00 4.61 -12.11
CA LYS A 384 -10.77 3.80 -11.16
C LYS A 384 -12.11 4.47 -10.87
N ILE A 385 -13.18 3.66 -10.83
CA ILE A 385 -14.50 4.03 -10.30
C ILE A 385 -14.93 2.92 -9.36
N THR A 386 -15.34 3.27 -8.14
CA THR A 386 -15.74 2.33 -7.10
C THR A 386 -17.06 2.76 -6.47
N CYS A 387 -18.00 1.83 -6.36
CA CYS A 387 -19.21 1.94 -5.53
C CYS A 387 -18.94 1.25 -4.20
N ASP A 388 -18.84 2.00 -3.11
CA ASP A 388 -18.62 1.51 -1.75
C ASP A 388 -19.85 1.77 -0.90
N ASN A 389 -20.50 0.69 -0.47
CA ASN A 389 -21.79 0.74 0.20
C ASN A 389 -21.78 -0.10 1.48
N ASN A 390 -22.47 0.40 2.50
CA ASN A 390 -22.75 -0.33 3.73
C ASN A 390 -24.20 -0.05 4.13
N PHE A 391 -25.07 -1.05 4.03
CA PHE A 391 -26.48 -0.96 4.35
C PHE A 391 -26.77 -1.64 5.68
N VAL A 392 -27.47 -0.96 6.57
CA VAL A 392 -28.03 -1.55 7.80
C VAL A 392 -29.38 -2.19 7.46
N VAL A 393 -29.43 -3.52 7.57
CA VAL A 393 -30.63 -4.33 7.29
C VAL A 393 -31.08 -4.98 8.59
N ASN A 394 -32.07 -4.43 9.21
CA ASN A 394 -32.46 -4.73 10.60
C ASN A 394 -31.29 -4.45 11.54
N LYS A 395 -30.72 -5.50 12.16
CA LYS A 395 -29.54 -5.40 13.01
C LYS A 395 -28.24 -5.90 12.32
N ASN A 396 -28.32 -6.37 11.09
CA ASN A 396 -27.20 -6.87 10.30
C ASN A 396 -26.67 -5.75 9.38
N ARG A 397 -25.48 -5.97 8.79
CA ARG A 397 -24.91 -5.07 7.80
C ARG A 397 -24.61 -5.81 6.51
N LEU A 398 -24.99 -5.19 5.38
CA LEU A 398 -24.64 -5.64 4.05
C LEU A 398 -23.64 -4.67 3.45
N LYS A 399 -22.38 -5.10 3.34
CA LYS A 399 -21.33 -4.32 2.66
C LYS A 399 -21.22 -4.78 1.21
N ILE A 400 -21.22 -3.83 0.26
CA ILE A 400 -21.06 -4.08 -1.18
C ILE A 400 -20.04 -3.10 -1.72
N ASN A 401 -18.90 -3.63 -2.16
CA ASN A 401 -17.87 -2.86 -2.82
C ASN A 401 -17.70 -3.42 -4.25
N ILE A 402 -17.86 -2.57 -5.26
CA ILE A 402 -17.69 -2.93 -6.67
C ILE A 402 -16.85 -1.85 -7.32
N GLY A 403 -15.74 -2.25 -7.93
CA GLY A 403 -14.81 -1.36 -8.61
C GLY A 403 -14.60 -1.73 -10.06
N PHE A 404 -14.54 -0.73 -10.93
CA PHE A 404 -14.04 -0.86 -12.29
C PHE A 404 -12.73 -0.09 -12.41
N GLN A 405 -11.74 -0.70 -13.03
CA GLN A 405 -10.42 -0.13 -13.25
C GLN A 405 -10.00 -0.32 -14.70
N ASN A 406 -9.29 0.67 -15.24
CA ASN A 406 -8.57 0.57 -16.50
C ASN A 406 -7.14 1.07 -16.30
N ASN A 407 -6.18 0.17 -16.46
CA ASN A 407 -4.76 0.45 -16.40
C ASN A 407 -4.18 0.40 -17.81
N LEU A 408 -3.57 1.51 -18.22
CA LEU A 408 -2.89 1.67 -19.49
C LEU A 408 -1.40 1.88 -19.22
N ARG A 409 -0.60 0.84 -19.43
CA ARG A 409 0.85 0.88 -19.29
C ARG A 409 1.49 0.89 -20.65
N LYS A 410 2.39 1.86 -20.87
CA LYS A 410 3.08 2.10 -22.14
C LYS A 410 4.56 2.22 -21.86
N GLU A 411 5.37 1.50 -22.59
CA GLU A 411 6.83 1.57 -22.60
C GLU A 411 7.31 2.03 -23.95
N PHE A 412 8.37 2.84 -23.94
CA PHE A 412 8.93 3.50 -25.11
C PHE A 412 10.44 3.31 -25.05
N GLY A 413 11.02 2.56 -25.95
CA GLY A 413 12.46 2.25 -25.99
C GLY A 413 13.15 2.83 -27.23
N ASN A 414 12.43 3.02 -28.34
CA ASN A 414 12.98 3.42 -29.64
C ASN A 414 13.43 4.89 -29.65
N PRO A 415 14.76 5.20 -29.74
CA PRO A 415 15.25 6.57 -29.81
C PRO A 415 15.00 7.23 -31.17
N ASP A 416 14.81 6.47 -32.25
CA ASP A 416 14.49 7.00 -33.60
C ASP A 416 13.03 7.44 -33.69
N ASP A 417 12.12 6.77 -32.98
CA ASP A 417 10.73 7.20 -32.76
C ASP A 417 10.34 7.15 -31.27
N PRO A 418 10.67 8.18 -30.48
CA PRO A 418 10.36 8.23 -29.04
C PRO A 418 8.85 8.21 -28.70
N GLY A 419 7.97 8.21 -29.70
CA GLY A 419 6.52 8.11 -29.57
C GLY A 419 5.98 6.69 -29.80
N GLU A 420 6.78 5.82 -30.37
CA GLU A 420 6.47 4.41 -30.56
C GLU A 420 6.27 3.70 -29.21
N LYS A 421 5.26 2.85 -29.17
CA LYS A 421 4.95 2.09 -27.96
C LYS A 421 5.39 0.65 -28.17
N GLU A 422 6.54 0.29 -27.69
CA GLU A 422 7.04 -1.07 -27.76
C GLU A 422 6.11 -1.99 -26.98
N LEU A 423 5.95 -1.76 -25.67
CA LEU A 423 4.95 -2.47 -24.88
C LEU A 423 3.74 -1.56 -24.59
N PHE A 424 2.54 -2.07 -24.79
CA PHE A 424 1.33 -1.37 -24.40
C PHE A 424 0.26 -2.35 -23.88
N PHE A 425 0.08 -2.40 -22.55
CA PHE A 425 -0.97 -3.18 -21.89
C PHE A 425 -2.21 -2.32 -21.63
N ASP A 426 -3.38 -2.76 -22.13
CA ASP A 426 -4.71 -2.21 -21.81
C ASP A 426 -5.43 -3.21 -20.91
N LEU A 427 -5.20 -3.07 -19.60
CA LEU A 427 -5.72 -3.95 -18.56
C LEU A 427 -7.00 -3.41 -17.95
N LYS A 428 -8.10 -4.16 -18.07
CA LYS A 428 -9.40 -3.82 -17.48
C LYS A 428 -9.76 -4.81 -16.41
N THR A 429 -10.12 -4.30 -15.24
CA THR A 429 -10.47 -5.12 -14.08
C THR A 429 -11.80 -4.67 -13.47
N VAL A 430 -12.69 -5.63 -13.18
CA VAL A 430 -13.87 -5.44 -12.36
C VAL A 430 -13.66 -6.23 -11.08
N ASN A 431 -13.62 -5.55 -9.94
CA ASN A 431 -13.54 -6.17 -8.62
C ASN A 431 -14.91 -6.15 -7.96
N TYR A 432 -15.22 -7.18 -7.17
CA TYR A 432 -16.41 -7.22 -6.34
C TYR A 432 -16.13 -7.85 -4.98
N ASN A 433 -16.77 -7.31 -3.93
CA ASN A 433 -16.70 -7.82 -2.57
C ASN A 433 -18.06 -7.56 -1.88
N ILE A 434 -18.76 -8.63 -1.57
CA ILE A 434 -20.09 -8.58 -0.92
C ILE A 434 -19.97 -9.33 0.39
N GLN A 435 -20.33 -8.67 1.50
CA GLN A 435 -20.22 -9.23 2.83
C GLN A 435 -21.53 -9.03 3.59
N TRP A 436 -22.00 -10.10 4.21
CA TRP A 436 -23.10 -10.08 5.16
C TRP A 436 -22.54 -10.24 6.56
N GLN A 437 -22.58 -9.15 7.33
CA GLN A 437 -22.14 -9.12 8.72
C GLN A 437 -23.38 -9.32 9.60
N MET A 438 -23.38 -10.40 10.37
CA MET A 438 -24.47 -10.76 11.26
C MET A 438 -24.38 -9.96 12.56
N THR A 439 -25.52 -9.63 13.11
CA THR A 439 -25.63 -9.08 14.47
C THR A 439 -24.94 -10.01 15.47
N GLU A 440 -24.30 -9.42 16.45
CA GLU A 440 -23.69 -10.14 17.57
C GLU A 440 -24.68 -11.10 18.25
N ILE A 441 -24.26 -12.34 18.41
CA ILE A 441 -24.99 -13.37 19.19
C ILE A 441 -24.04 -13.93 20.24
N LYS A 442 -24.29 -13.60 21.50
CA LYS A 442 -23.48 -14.08 22.66
C LYS A 442 -21.97 -13.80 22.47
N GLU A 443 -21.61 -12.55 22.16
CA GLU A 443 -20.24 -12.08 21.91
C GLU A 443 -19.61 -12.63 20.61
N TRP A 444 -20.34 -13.39 19.78
CA TRP A 444 -19.87 -13.86 18.49
C TRP A 444 -20.33 -12.95 17.36
N HIS A 445 -19.40 -12.53 16.54
CA HIS A 445 -19.62 -11.83 15.27
C HIS A 445 -19.30 -12.77 14.13
N ALA A 446 -20.20 -12.93 13.19
CA ALA A 446 -19.99 -13.75 12.01
C ALA A 446 -20.18 -12.93 10.75
N THR A 447 -19.32 -13.16 9.77
CA THR A 447 -19.38 -12.56 8.43
C THR A 447 -19.31 -13.66 7.39
N LEU A 448 -20.27 -13.62 6.46
CA LEU A 448 -20.25 -14.41 5.24
C LEU A 448 -19.91 -13.47 4.09
N GLY A 449 -19.04 -13.91 3.18
CA GLY A 449 -18.67 -13.06 2.05
C GLY A 449 -18.40 -13.83 0.77
N VAL A 450 -18.57 -13.11 -0.34
CA VAL A 450 -18.17 -13.52 -1.68
C VAL A 450 -17.41 -12.38 -2.32
N SER A 451 -16.24 -12.66 -2.85
CA SER A 451 -15.41 -11.65 -3.51
C SER A 451 -14.58 -12.26 -4.64
N GLY A 452 -14.14 -11.41 -5.54
CA GLY A 452 -13.31 -11.82 -6.67
C GLY A 452 -13.09 -10.70 -7.66
N MET A 453 -12.62 -11.06 -8.85
CA MET A 453 -12.43 -10.13 -9.96
C MET A 453 -12.64 -10.78 -11.31
N GLY A 454 -13.01 -9.98 -12.32
CA GLY A 454 -12.90 -10.30 -13.74
C GLY A 454 -11.88 -9.37 -14.37
N GLN A 455 -10.95 -9.92 -15.15
CA GLN A 455 -9.87 -9.14 -15.74
C GLN A 455 -9.68 -9.50 -17.20
N THR A 456 -9.34 -8.51 -18.02
CA THR A 456 -8.95 -8.71 -19.42
C THR A 456 -7.76 -7.83 -19.75
N ASN A 457 -6.76 -8.38 -20.43
CA ASN A 457 -5.65 -7.61 -20.99
C ASN A 457 -5.66 -7.67 -22.51
N HIS A 458 -5.40 -6.54 -23.14
CA HIS A 458 -5.16 -6.43 -24.59
C HIS A 458 -3.80 -5.79 -24.82
N ASN A 459 -2.99 -6.37 -25.69
CA ASN A 459 -1.73 -5.83 -26.13
C ASN A 459 -1.97 -4.88 -27.31
N ARG A 460 -1.36 -3.69 -27.25
CA ARG A 460 -1.52 -2.64 -28.28
C ARG A 460 -0.18 -2.01 -28.67
N GLY A 461 0.94 -2.57 -28.19
CA GLY A 461 2.30 -2.23 -28.57
C GLY A 461 2.78 -3.05 -29.74
N GLU A 462 3.96 -2.72 -30.24
CA GLU A 462 4.61 -3.46 -31.32
C GLU A 462 5.10 -4.82 -30.78
N GLU A 463 5.67 -4.85 -29.58
CA GLU A 463 6.11 -6.06 -28.92
C GLU A 463 5.00 -6.68 -28.07
N VAL A 464 4.92 -8.02 -28.08
CA VAL A 464 3.99 -8.81 -27.28
C VAL A 464 4.78 -9.73 -26.34
N LEU A 465 5.03 -9.28 -25.12
CA LEU A 465 5.73 -10.03 -24.07
C LEU A 465 4.90 -11.18 -23.50
N ILE A 466 3.59 -10.99 -23.39
CA ILE A 466 2.62 -11.96 -22.87
C ILE A 466 1.39 -12.04 -23.79
N PRO A 467 0.72 -13.19 -23.89
CA PRO A 467 -0.49 -13.28 -24.70
C PRO A 467 -1.65 -12.46 -24.11
N GLU A 468 -2.59 -12.04 -24.96
CA GLU A 468 -3.87 -11.52 -24.48
C GLU A 468 -4.61 -12.58 -23.64
N TYR A 469 -5.32 -12.15 -22.58
CA TYR A 469 -5.98 -13.09 -21.69
C TYR A 469 -7.27 -12.56 -21.06
N ARG A 470 -8.00 -13.51 -20.48
CA ARG A 470 -9.11 -13.27 -19.56
C ARG A 470 -8.88 -14.06 -18.29
N LEU A 471 -9.16 -13.42 -17.16
CA LEU A 471 -9.09 -14.04 -15.85
C LEU A 471 -10.41 -13.81 -15.12
N PHE A 472 -10.86 -14.83 -14.39
CA PHE A 472 -12.02 -14.73 -13.51
C PHE A 472 -11.72 -15.40 -12.17
N ASP A 473 -11.84 -14.63 -11.09
CA ASP A 473 -11.72 -15.10 -9.71
C ASP A 473 -13.07 -15.08 -9.02
N ILE A 474 -13.36 -16.13 -8.26
CA ILE A 474 -14.45 -16.17 -7.31
C ILE A 474 -14.00 -16.88 -6.05
N GLY A 475 -14.30 -16.28 -4.89
CA GLY A 475 -14.06 -16.90 -3.60
C GLY A 475 -15.19 -16.60 -2.63
N SER A 476 -15.51 -17.59 -1.80
CA SER A 476 -16.50 -17.45 -0.72
C SER A 476 -15.87 -17.79 0.61
N PHE A 477 -16.23 -17.06 1.65
CA PHE A 477 -15.63 -17.18 2.97
C PHE A 477 -16.61 -17.02 4.11
N VAL A 478 -16.26 -17.63 5.23
CA VAL A 478 -16.84 -17.38 6.55
C VAL A 478 -15.73 -16.90 7.49
N TYR A 479 -16.00 -15.81 8.18
CA TYR A 479 -15.12 -15.27 9.23
C TYR A 479 -15.93 -15.15 10.51
N VAL A 480 -15.36 -15.58 11.62
CA VAL A 480 -15.96 -15.49 12.95
C VAL A 480 -14.99 -14.84 13.92
N GLN A 481 -15.54 -14.03 14.82
CA GLN A 481 -14.78 -13.35 15.87
C GLN A 481 -15.59 -13.34 17.16
N ARG A 482 -14.92 -13.60 18.28
CA ARG A 482 -15.48 -13.48 19.60
C ARG A 482 -14.65 -12.55 20.48
N PHE A 483 -15.31 -11.55 21.03
CA PHE A 483 -14.73 -10.72 22.07
C PHE A 483 -15.03 -11.31 23.44
N PHE A 484 -14.05 -11.36 24.31
CA PHE A 484 -14.20 -11.74 25.69
C PHE A 484 -13.46 -10.73 26.58
N LYS A 485 -13.71 -10.76 27.90
CA LYS A 485 -13.23 -9.71 28.83
C LYS A 485 -11.75 -9.36 28.69
N LYS A 486 -10.90 -10.34 28.37
CA LYS A 486 -9.44 -10.19 28.29
C LYS A 486 -8.88 -10.50 26.91
N GLY A 487 -9.62 -10.38 25.85
CA GLY A 487 -9.09 -10.60 24.52
C GLY A 487 -10.10 -10.93 23.43
N THR A 488 -9.58 -11.48 22.36
CA THR A 488 -10.33 -11.79 21.14
C THR A 488 -9.80 -13.10 20.56
N ILE A 489 -10.68 -13.95 20.11
CA ILE A 489 -10.37 -15.06 19.22
C ILE A 489 -11.06 -14.82 17.88
N SER A 490 -10.37 -15.03 16.78
CA SER A 490 -10.96 -14.89 15.45
C SER A 490 -10.37 -15.91 14.49
N GLY A 491 -11.13 -16.22 13.44
CA GLY A 491 -10.68 -17.11 12.39
C GLY A 491 -11.74 -17.36 11.35
N GLY A 492 -11.40 -18.16 10.36
CA GLY A 492 -12.32 -18.49 9.29
C GLY A 492 -11.69 -19.34 8.20
N LEU A 493 -12.53 -19.68 7.25
CA LEU A 493 -12.17 -20.48 6.08
C LEU A 493 -12.67 -19.78 4.82
N ARG A 494 -11.93 -19.97 3.74
CA ARG A 494 -12.26 -19.47 2.41
C ARG A 494 -11.91 -20.52 1.36
N PHE A 495 -12.78 -20.64 0.36
CA PHE A 495 -12.52 -21.36 -0.88
C PHE A 495 -12.45 -20.39 -2.03
N ASP A 496 -11.46 -20.52 -2.89
CA ASP A 496 -11.25 -19.70 -4.09
C ASP A 496 -11.06 -20.58 -5.32
N ASN A 497 -11.53 -20.05 -6.46
CA ASN A 497 -11.25 -20.59 -7.77
C ASN A 497 -10.84 -19.45 -8.72
N ARG A 498 -9.70 -19.63 -9.43
CA ARG A 498 -9.21 -18.74 -10.49
C ARG A 498 -9.19 -19.48 -11.80
N LEU A 499 -9.84 -18.93 -12.81
CA LEU A 499 -9.82 -19.38 -14.20
C LEU A 499 -9.00 -18.38 -15.02
N VAL A 500 -8.06 -18.88 -15.79
CA VAL A 500 -7.24 -18.08 -16.72
C VAL A 500 -7.38 -18.69 -18.12
N HIS A 501 -7.66 -17.84 -19.09
CA HIS A 501 -7.71 -18.22 -20.51
C HIS A 501 -6.82 -17.28 -21.31
N SER A 502 -5.74 -17.80 -21.90
CA SER A 502 -4.89 -17.05 -22.82
C SER A 502 -5.35 -17.28 -24.27
N LYS A 503 -4.97 -16.35 -25.14
CA LYS A 503 -5.16 -16.48 -26.58
C LYS A 503 -3.85 -16.87 -27.27
N GLU A 504 -3.94 -17.55 -28.39
CA GLU A 504 -2.81 -17.71 -29.31
C GLU A 504 -2.40 -16.37 -29.93
N PHE A 505 -1.15 -16.25 -30.28
CA PHE A 505 -0.62 -15.10 -30.99
C PHE A 505 0.48 -15.54 -31.97
N PHE A 506 0.41 -15.00 -33.19
CA PHE A 506 1.37 -15.23 -34.26
C PHE A 506 2.12 -13.93 -34.55
N GLU A 507 3.42 -14.00 -34.64
CA GLU A 507 4.29 -12.94 -35.14
C GLU A 507 4.68 -13.31 -36.58
N GLY A 508 4.01 -12.68 -37.53
CA GLY A 508 4.04 -13.13 -38.93
C GLY A 508 3.46 -14.52 -39.10
N THR A 509 4.28 -15.51 -39.48
CA THR A 509 3.90 -16.91 -39.62
C THR A 509 4.22 -17.75 -38.38
N ASP A 510 5.03 -17.25 -37.50
CA ASP A 510 5.55 -17.99 -36.37
C ASP A 510 4.63 -17.84 -35.14
N GLN A 511 4.27 -18.96 -34.52
CA GLN A 511 3.43 -18.97 -33.36
C GLN A 511 4.27 -18.62 -32.12
N LYS A 512 4.13 -17.38 -31.63
CA LYS A 512 4.83 -16.90 -30.41
C LYS A 512 4.18 -17.43 -29.14
N PHE A 513 2.84 -17.52 -29.12
CA PHE A 513 2.07 -18.06 -27.99
C PHE A 513 1.01 -19.05 -28.45
N GLU A 514 0.85 -20.12 -27.69
CA GLU A 514 -0.26 -21.04 -27.79
C GLU A 514 -1.42 -20.61 -26.89
N ALA A 515 -2.66 -20.89 -27.28
CA ALA A 515 -3.81 -20.69 -26.41
C ALA A 515 -3.84 -21.80 -25.32
N PHE A 516 -4.03 -21.39 -24.07
CA PHE A 516 -4.21 -22.34 -22.98
C PHE A 516 -5.28 -21.90 -21.98
N SER A 517 -5.67 -22.85 -21.12
CA SER A 517 -6.60 -22.58 -20.02
C SER A 517 -6.09 -23.25 -18.76
N SER A 518 -6.00 -22.49 -17.68
CA SER A 518 -5.59 -22.99 -16.37
C SER A 518 -6.66 -22.72 -15.32
N ASN A 519 -6.81 -23.64 -14.37
CA ASN A 519 -7.78 -23.57 -13.29
C ASN A 519 -7.07 -23.84 -11.95
N PHE A 520 -7.12 -22.86 -11.04
CA PHE A 520 -6.49 -22.93 -9.73
C PHE A 520 -7.54 -22.86 -8.63
N SER A 521 -7.74 -23.96 -7.90
CA SER A 521 -8.65 -24.03 -6.75
C SER A 521 -7.85 -24.19 -5.46
N ASN A 522 -8.18 -23.38 -4.44
CA ASN A 522 -7.47 -23.43 -3.17
C ASN A 522 -8.40 -23.18 -1.98
N ILE A 523 -8.02 -23.70 -0.82
CA ILE A 523 -8.62 -23.39 0.47
C ILE A 523 -7.60 -22.60 1.28
N SER A 524 -8.01 -21.49 1.84
CA SER A 524 -7.23 -20.69 2.78
C SER A 524 -8.00 -20.49 4.09
N GLY A 525 -7.31 -20.05 5.12
CA GLY A 525 -7.95 -19.82 6.41
C GLY A 525 -6.96 -19.35 7.45
N SER A 526 -7.48 -18.87 8.57
CA SER A 526 -6.67 -18.50 9.72
C SER A 526 -7.42 -18.73 11.02
N ILE A 527 -6.66 -18.87 12.09
CA ILE A 527 -7.13 -18.83 13.46
C ILE A 527 -6.10 -18.08 14.30
N GLY A 528 -6.57 -17.13 15.10
CA GLY A 528 -5.70 -16.34 15.94
C GLY A 528 -6.37 -15.89 17.23
N VAL A 529 -5.53 -15.57 18.20
CA VAL A 529 -5.92 -15.09 19.52
C VAL A 529 -5.11 -13.86 19.88
N SER A 530 -5.79 -12.85 20.43
CA SER A 530 -5.18 -11.74 21.16
C SER A 530 -5.66 -11.82 22.60
N TYR A 531 -4.73 -11.88 23.54
CA TYR A 531 -5.03 -12.02 24.96
C TYR A 531 -4.36 -10.89 25.77
N GLU A 532 -5.14 -10.23 26.63
CA GLU A 532 -4.72 -9.12 27.48
C GLU A 532 -4.74 -9.58 28.96
N PRO A 533 -3.67 -10.26 29.45
CA PRO A 533 -3.61 -10.67 30.86
C PRO A 533 -3.79 -9.48 31.81
N THR A 534 -3.23 -8.32 31.42
CA THR A 534 -3.40 -7.01 32.07
C THR A 534 -3.64 -5.94 31.00
N GLU A 535 -4.04 -4.74 31.39
CA GLU A 535 -4.18 -3.58 30.49
C GLU A 535 -2.85 -3.16 29.83
N LEU A 536 -1.73 -3.56 30.42
CA LEU A 536 -0.38 -3.21 29.99
C LEU A 536 0.25 -4.23 29.06
N VAL A 537 -0.26 -5.44 29.00
CA VAL A 537 0.33 -6.58 28.29
C VAL A 537 -0.66 -7.15 27.30
N THR A 538 -0.25 -7.30 26.05
CA THR A 538 -1.01 -8.01 25.02
C THR A 538 -0.14 -9.12 24.44
N VAL A 539 -0.67 -10.33 24.38
CA VAL A 539 -0.02 -11.49 23.75
C VAL A 539 -0.86 -11.93 22.56
N LYS A 540 -0.21 -12.15 21.43
CA LYS A 540 -0.87 -12.54 20.17
C LYS A 540 -0.27 -13.81 19.62
N ALA A 541 -1.13 -14.66 19.08
CA ALA A 541 -0.72 -15.82 18.30
C ALA A 541 -1.68 -16.02 17.12
N ASN A 542 -1.14 -16.39 15.98
CA ASN A 542 -1.91 -16.62 14.76
C ASN A 542 -1.31 -17.75 13.95
N VAL A 543 -2.18 -18.56 13.36
CA VAL A 543 -1.84 -19.55 12.33
C VAL A 543 -2.66 -19.23 11.11
N ALA A 544 -2.00 -19.04 9.96
CA ALA A 544 -2.67 -18.69 8.73
C ALA A 544 -2.14 -19.51 7.55
N ARG A 545 -3.06 -20.03 6.74
CA ARG A 545 -2.77 -20.64 5.45
C ARG A 545 -3.19 -19.68 4.35
N GLY A 546 -2.22 -19.27 3.52
CA GLY A 546 -2.43 -18.47 2.34
C GLY A 546 -2.11 -19.22 1.06
N PHE A 547 -2.45 -18.63 -0.07
CA PHE A 547 -2.07 -19.14 -1.38
C PHE A 547 -1.92 -18.00 -2.41
N ARG A 548 -1.23 -18.30 -3.50
CA ARG A 548 -1.10 -17.45 -4.67
C ARG A 548 -1.17 -18.32 -5.93
N ALA A 549 -2.06 -17.99 -6.84
CA ALA A 549 -2.04 -18.59 -8.16
C ALA A 549 -0.96 -17.94 -9.04
N PRO A 550 -0.31 -18.67 -9.96
CA PRO A 550 0.60 -18.08 -10.91
C PRO A 550 -0.05 -16.98 -11.73
N THR A 551 0.72 -15.92 -12.04
CA THR A 551 0.27 -14.87 -12.96
C THR A 551 0.45 -15.30 -14.40
N LEU A 552 -0.16 -14.56 -15.33
CA LEU A 552 0.02 -14.89 -16.74
C LEU A 552 1.47 -14.69 -17.20
N ALA A 553 2.16 -13.69 -16.69
CA ALA A 553 3.58 -13.50 -17.00
C ALA A 553 4.42 -14.72 -16.58
N GLU A 554 4.17 -15.28 -15.40
CA GLU A 554 4.85 -16.49 -14.93
C GLU A 554 4.50 -17.74 -15.75
N LEU A 555 3.26 -17.81 -16.26
CA LEU A 555 2.81 -18.96 -17.07
C LEU A 555 3.25 -18.86 -18.53
N ALA A 556 3.40 -17.68 -19.10
CA ALA A 556 3.45 -17.51 -20.56
C ALA A 556 4.30 -16.33 -21.05
N SER A 557 5.24 -15.77 -20.28
CA SER A 557 6.17 -14.79 -20.83
C SER A 557 6.99 -15.40 -21.99
N ASN A 558 7.24 -14.63 -23.05
CA ASN A 558 8.15 -14.96 -24.14
C ASN A 558 8.61 -13.67 -24.80
N GLY A 559 9.62 -13.01 -24.22
CA GLY A 559 10.11 -11.73 -24.76
C GLY A 559 10.98 -10.98 -23.75
N THR A 560 11.36 -9.78 -24.17
CA THR A 560 12.16 -8.84 -23.36
C THR A 560 11.26 -7.94 -22.52
N HIS A 561 11.88 -7.37 -21.49
CA HIS A 561 11.23 -6.43 -20.61
C HIS A 561 12.14 -5.22 -20.43
N GLU A 562 11.69 -4.05 -20.88
CA GLU A 562 12.45 -2.82 -20.74
C GLU A 562 12.89 -2.54 -19.29
N GLY A 563 14.13 -2.12 -19.12
CA GLY A 563 14.72 -1.85 -17.80
C GLY A 563 15.12 -3.08 -16.97
N THR A 564 14.96 -4.33 -17.49
CA THR A 564 15.42 -5.54 -16.79
C THR A 564 16.63 -6.21 -17.46
N ASN A 565 16.88 -5.92 -18.72
CA ASN A 565 17.94 -6.50 -19.54
C ASN A 565 17.97 -8.04 -19.47
N ARG A 566 16.81 -8.68 -19.63
CA ARG A 566 16.64 -10.13 -19.65
C ARG A 566 15.52 -10.56 -20.57
N TYR A 567 15.67 -11.75 -21.16
CA TYR A 567 14.62 -12.44 -21.91
C TYR A 567 13.91 -13.43 -20.98
N GLU A 568 12.58 -13.37 -20.88
CA GLU A 568 11.80 -14.16 -19.93
C GLU A 568 10.99 -15.25 -20.64
N TYR A 569 11.10 -16.48 -20.15
CA TYR A 569 10.24 -17.62 -20.54
C TYR A 569 9.29 -17.97 -19.40
N GLY A 570 7.99 -18.01 -19.66
CA GLY A 570 6.98 -18.55 -18.78
C GLY A 570 7.02 -20.09 -18.68
N MET A 571 6.32 -20.64 -17.68
CA MET A 571 6.15 -22.08 -17.51
C MET A 571 4.68 -22.39 -17.22
N GLN A 572 4.00 -23.08 -18.16
CA GLN A 572 2.56 -23.33 -18.07
C GLN A 572 2.17 -24.33 -16.96
N ASP A 573 3.10 -25.22 -16.55
CA ASP A 573 2.85 -26.27 -15.55
C ASP A 573 3.00 -25.79 -14.10
N LEU A 574 3.17 -24.46 -13.87
CA LEU A 574 3.30 -23.90 -12.52
C LEU A 574 2.04 -24.18 -11.69
N LYS A 575 2.26 -24.59 -10.44
CA LYS A 575 1.22 -24.79 -9.43
C LYS A 575 1.03 -23.53 -8.59
N SER A 576 -0.12 -23.47 -7.88
CA SER A 576 -0.31 -22.41 -6.87
C SER A 576 0.73 -22.54 -5.76
N GLU A 577 1.37 -21.41 -5.40
CA GLU A 577 2.11 -21.32 -4.15
C GLU A 577 1.15 -21.46 -2.97
N THR A 578 1.51 -22.22 -1.97
CA THR A 578 0.76 -22.30 -0.71
C THR A 578 1.67 -22.09 0.48
N SER A 579 1.21 -21.35 1.47
CA SER A 579 1.98 -21.06 2.67
C SER A 579 1.24 -21.48 3.93
N LEU A 580 1.99 -21.89 4.94
CA LEU A 580 1.52 -22.03 6.31
C LEU A 580 2.43 -21.21 7.22
N GLN A 581 1.87 -20.15 7.79
CA GLN A 581 2.60 -19.23 8.65
C GLN A 581 2.11 -19.33 10.09
N LEU A 582 3.09 -19.28 11.00
CA LEU A 582 2.91 -19.16 12.44
C LEU A 582 3.43 -17.79 12.84
N ASP A 583 2.62 -17.01 13.56
CA ASP A 583 2.98 -15.72 14.13
C ASP A 583 2.83 -15.75 15.65
N GLY A 584 3.78 -15.16 16.35
CA GLY A 584 3.72 -14.90 17.78
C GLY A 584 4.16 -13.48 18.09
N GLY A 585 3.49 -12.82 19.03
CA GLY A 585 3.81 -11.45 19.40
C GLY A 585 3.49 -11.14 20.86
N ILE A 586 4.23 -10.19 21.43
CA ILE A 586 3.98 -9.59 22.72
C ILE A 586 4.14 -8.07 22.64
N ASP A 587 3.16 -7.35 23.14
CA ASP A 587 3.18 -5.90 23.28
C ASP A 587 3.09 -5.53 24.76
N LEU A 588 4.05 -4.73 25.25
CA LEU A 588 4.10 -4.18 26.60
C LEU A 588 3.93 -2.67 26.51
N ASN A 589 2.96 -2.10 27.22
CA ASN A 589 2.68 -0.67 27.19
C ASN A 589 2.68 -0.12 28.63
N TYR A 590 3.84 0.30 29.11
CA TYR A 590 4.03 0.94 30.40
C TYR A 590 4.07 2.46 30.26
N GLU A 591 3.94 3.19 31.40
CA GLU A 591 3.93 4.66 31.41
C GLU A 591 5.21 5.28 30.82
N HIS A 592 6.35 4.60 30.97
CA HIS A 592 7.68 5.12 30.59
C HIS A 592 8.34 4.37 29.43
N PHE A 593 7.77 3.29 28.97
CA PHE A 593 8.21 2.59 27.76
C PHE A 593 7.12 1.75 27.14
N SER A 594 7.19 1.58 25.84
CA SER A 594 6.48 0.53 25.14
C SER A 594 7.46 -0.37 24.41
N PHE A 595 7.12 -1.65 24.38
CA PHE A 595 7.92 -2.66 23.72
C PHE A 595 7.02 -3.59 22.94
N GLY A 596 7.36 -3.83 21.68
CA GLY A 596 6.71 -4.77 20.80
C GLY A 596 7.72 -5.78 20.24
N LEU A 597 7.39 -7.06 20.30
CA LEU A 597 8.15 -8.14 19.72
C LEU A 597 7.22 -9.00 18.88
N SER A 598 7.57 -9.25 17.64
CA SER A 598 6.88 -10.17 16.73
C SER A 598 7.87 -11.13 16.10
N ALA A 599 7.56 -12.42 16.11
CA ALA A 599 8.32 -13.45 15.44
C ALA A 599 7.41 -14.25 14.51
N PHE A 600 7.94 -14.73 13.40
CA PHE A 600 7.19 -15.54 12.45
C PHE A 600 8.03 -16.68 11.87
N TYR A 601 7.33 -17.74 11.48
CA TYR A 601 7.84 -18.83 10.64
C TYR A 601 6.84 -19.12 9.55
N ASN A 602 7.28 -19.17 8.29
CA ASN A 602 6.45 -19.41 7.10
C ASN A 602 7.07 -20.49 6.23
N GLY A 603 6.40 -21.60 6.10
CA GLY A 603 6.72 -22.64 5.11
C GLY A 603 5.90 -22.44 3.86
N ILE A 604 6.55 -22.40 2.69
CA ILE A 604 5.92 -22.15 1.39
C ILE A 604 6.24 -23.34 0.48
N ASN A 605 5.20 -23.98 -0.03
CA ASN A 605 5.33 -24.98 -1.07
C ASN A 605 5.19 -24.33 -2.44
N ASP A 606 5.92 -24.86 -3.41
CA ASP A 606 5.88 -24.43 -4.81
C ASP A 606 6.18 -22.93 -4.98
N PHE A 607 7.14 -22.37 -4.23
CA PHE A 607 7.57 -20.97 -4.33
C PHE A 607 8.08 -20.67 -5.73
N ILE A 608 7.45 -19.73 -6.45
CA ILE A 608 7.77 -19.35 -7.84
C ILE A 608 8.90 -18.31 -7.83
N PHE A 609 9.93 -18.58 -8.60
CA PHE A 609 11.05 -17.67 -8.84
C PHE A 609 11.56 -17.87 -10.27
N TYR A 610 12.37 -16.95 -10.78
CA TYR A 610 13.03 -17.15 -12.06
C TYR A 610 14.51 -17.48 -11.87
N ARG A 611 15.01 -18.39 -12.69
CA ARG A 611 16.43 -18.75 -12.78
C ARG A 611 16.97 -18.39 -14.14
N LYS A 612 18.23 -17.99 -14.17
CA LYS A 612 18.97 -17.77 -15.42
C LYS A 612 19.23 -19.12 -16.10
N LEU A 613 19.08 -19.17 -17.41
CA LEU A 613 19.39 -20.35 -18.21
C LEU A 613 20.88 -20.38 -18.55
N GLU A 614 21.44 -21.59 -18.57
CA GLU A 614 22.82 -21.85 -18.95
C GLU A 614 22.87 -22.45 -20.36
N SER A 615 23.89 -22.04 -21.13
CA SER A 615 24.18 -22.64 -22.43
C SER A 615 24.69 -24.07 -22.29
N VAL A 616 24.32 -24.93 -23.20
CA VAL A 616 24.85 -26.32 -23.27
C VAL A 616 26.38 -26.37 -23.49
N THR A 617 26.96 -25.27 -23.95
CA THR A 617 28.40 -25.12 -24.14
C THR A 617 29.11 -24.46 -22.96
N GLY A 618 28.39 -24.15 -21.90
CA GLY A 618 28.84 -23.38 -20.73
C GLY A 618 28.58 -21.87 -20.87
N GLY A 619 28.46 -21.20 -19.71
CA GLY A 619 28.08 -19.79 -19.63
C GLY A 619 26.58 -19.55 -19.77
N ASP A 620 26.19 -18.28 -19.89
CA ASP A 620 24.79 -17.87 -19.98
C ASP A 620 24.17 -18.29 -21.32
N SER A 621 22.89 -18.69 -21.28
CA SER A 621 22.07 -18.82 -22.50
C SER A 621 21.67 -17.42 -22.94
N LEU A 622 22.09 -17.00 -24.12
CA LEU A 622 21.83 -15.67 -24.66
C LEU A 622 20.82 -15.77 -25.80
N ILE A 623 19.91 -14.84 -25.86
CA ILE A 623 18.96 -14.62 -26.97
C ILE A 623 19.34 -13.33 -27.66
N ASN A 624 19.54 -13.38 -28.96
CA ASN A 624 19.81 -12.18 -29.74
C ASN A 624 18.47 -11.48 -30.05
N VAL A 625 18.33 -10.26 -29.58
CA VAL A 625 17.19 -9.39 -29.84
C VAL A 625 17.73 -8.11 -30.46
N ASP A 626 17.36 -7.84 -31.68
CA ASP A 626 17.78 -6.66 -32.45
C ASP A 626 19.30 -6.37 -32.48
N GLY A 627 20.09 -7.45 -32.41
CA GLY A 627 21.57 -7.38 -32.43
C GLY A 627 22.21 -7.35 -31.05
N GLU A 628 21.45 -7.32 -29.97
CA GLU A 628 21.95 -7.44 -28.59
C GLU A 628 21.75 -8.85 -28.02
N ASP A 629 22.77 -9.36 -27.36
CA ASP A 629 22.73 -10.67 -26.70
C ASP A 629 22.24 -10.53 -25.26
N ILE A 630 20.99 -10.92 -25.02
CA ILE A 630 20.29 -10.77 -23.72
C ILE A 630 20.24 -12.12 -23.00
N PRO A 631 20.60 -12.20 -21.71
CA PRO A 631 20.53 -13.44 -20.94
C PRO A 631 19.10 -13.91 -20.75
N ALA A 632 18.89 -15.22 -20.97
CA ALA A 632 17.58 -15.85 -20.87
C ALA A 632 17.29 -16.36 -19.47
N PHE A 633 16.05 -16.19 -19.04
CA PHE A 633 15.52 -16.65 -17.75
C PHE A 633 14.24 -17.45 -17.93
N VAL A 634 13.99 -18.39 -17.02
CA VAL A 634 12.75 -19.18 -16.98
C VAL A 634 12.17 -19.18 -15.58
N PHE A 635 10.84 -19.13 -15.48
CA PHE A 635 10.17 -19.33 -14.20
C PHE A 635 10.28 -20.78 -13.73
N ASN A 636 10.44 -20.99 -12.43
CA ASN A 636 10.60 -22.30 -11.79
C ASN A 636 9.94 -22.28 -10.41
N GLN A 637 9.79 -23.46 -9.80
CA GLN A 637 9.22 -23.65 -8.46
C GLN A 637 10.11 -24.49 -7.56
N GLN A 638 10.16 -24.12 -6.27
CA GLN A 638 10.84 -24.88 -5.23
C GLN A 638 10.20 -24.61 -3.87
N ASN A 639 10.25 -25.57 -2.95
CA ASN A 639 9.82 -25.35 -1.58
C ASN A 639 10.77 -24.41 -0.84
N ALA A 640 10.20 -23.57 0.00
CA ALA A 640 10.93 -22.52 0.68
C ALA A 640 10.43 -22.31 2.11
N ARG A 641 11.29 -21.76 2.95
CA ARG A 641 10.96 -21.37 4.33
C ARG A 641 11.55 -20.03 4.67
N LEU A 642 10.74 -19.22 5.36
CA LEU A 642 11.15 -17.93 5.87
C LEU A 642 10.91 -17.89 7.38
N SER A 643 11.81 -17.20 8.08
CA SER A 643 11.63 -16.87 9.50
C SER A 643 12.16 -15.49 9.77
N GLY A 644 11.63 -14.81 10.76
CA GLY A 644 12.07 -13.46 11.06
C GLY A 644 11.60 -12.95 12.41
N LEU A 645 12.15 -11.80 12.75
CA LEU A 645 11.93 -11.10 14.00
C LEU A 645 11.75 -9.61 13.72
N GLU A 646 10.76 -9.02 14.37
CA GLU A 646 10.51 -7.58 14.37
C GLU A 646 10.44 -7.11 15.82
N LEU A 647 11.15 -6.03 16.13
CA LEU A 647 11.20 -5.44 17.47
C LEU A 647 10.93 -3.94 17.35
N SER A 648 10.16 -3.40 18.28
CA SER A 648 9.97 -1.97 18.50
C SER A 648 10.12 -1.65 19.98
N LEU A 649 10.79 -0.56 20.28
CA LEU A 649 10.98 -0.06 21.65
C LEU A 649 10.90 1.45 21.62
N ASP A 650 10.00 2.01 22.39
CA ASP A 650 9.93 3.46 22.60
C ASP A 650 10.05 3.74 24.11
N ILE A 651 10.97 4.63 24.47
CA ILE A 651 11.29 5.01 25.86
C ILE A 651 10.90 6.46 26.06
N HIS A 652 10.09 6.71 27.10
CA HIS A 652 9.66 8.05 27.55
C HIS A 652 10.25 8.34 28.94
N PRO A 653 11.43 8.98 29.03
CA PRO A 653 12.07 9.18 30.31
C PRO A 653 11.26 10.15 31.21
N HIS A 654 10.98 9.74 32.46
CA HIS A 654 10.38 10.63 33.46
C HIS A 654 11.46 11.53 34.12
N PRO A 655 11.24 12.84 34.32
CA PRO A 655 10.03 13.64 34.06
C PRO A 655 9.99 14.31 32.68
N ILE A 656 10.78 13.85 31.71
CA ILE A 656 10.98 14.47 30.40
C ILE A 656 9.97 13.90 29.40
N HIS A 657 8.66 14.08 29.64
CA HIS A 657 7.58 13.50 28.83
C HIS A 657 7.52 13.98 27.36
N TRP A 658 8.29 15.00 26.99
CA TRP A 658 8.40 15.49 25.63
C TRP A 658 9.49 14.79 24.80
N LEU A 659 10.30 13.93 25.44
CA LEU A 659 11.39 13.20 24.81
C LEU A 659 10.99 11.75 24.57
N HIS A 660 11.20 11.27 23.35
CA HIS A 660 10.99 9.90 22.91
C HIS A 660 12.30 9.34 22.36
N ILE A 661 12.63 8.11 22.69
CA ILE A 661 13.74 7.35 22.12
C ILE A 661 13.15 6.10 21.50
N GLU A 662 12.85 6.22 20.22
CA GLU A 662 12.20 5.17 19.44
C GLU A 662 13.25 4.30 18.78
N ASN A 663 13.12 2.98 18.88
CA ASN A 663 14.02 2.02 18.24
C ASN A 663 13.20 0.95 17.53
N SER A 664 13.64 0.55 16.36
CA SER A 664 13.07 -0.57 15.65
C SER A 664 14.16 -1.44 15.05
N PHE A 665 13.90 -2.74 15.00
CA PHE A 665 14.78 -3.72 14.36
C PHE A 665 13.94 -4.72 13.57
N SER A 666 14.44 -5.11 12.40
CA SER A 666 13.84 -6.18 11.60
C SER A 666 14.90 -7.08 10.98
N PHE A 667 14.60 -8.37 10.98
CA PHE A 667 15.44 -9.40 10.41
C PHE A 667 14.59 -10.48 9.76
N VAL A 668 14.98 -10.91 8.55
CA VAL A 668 14.35 -12.00 7.82
C VAL A 668 15.43 -12.92 7.26
N ARG A 669 15.18 -14.21 7.35
CA ARG A 669 15.96 -15.26 6.73
C ARG A 669 15.05 -16.12 5.85
N GLY A 670 15.40 -16.22 4.55
CA GLY A 670 14.71 -17.08 3.59
C GLY A 670 15.65 -18.13 3.01
N ARG A 671 15.17 -19.37 2.89
CA ARG A 671 15.91 -20.49 2.27
C ARG A 671 14.99 -21.38 1.45
N PHE A 672 15.49 -21.86 0.34
CA PHE A 672 14.96 -23.04 -0.33
C PHE A 672 15.30 -24.30 0.46
N ASP A 673 14.53 -25.35 0.27
CA ASP A 673 14.78 -26.64 0.92
C ASP A 673 15.99 -27.37 0.30
N GLU A 674 16.30 -27.06 -0.96
CA GLU A 674 17.41 -27.62 -1.70
C GLU A 674 18.30 -26.53 -2.30
N LYS A 675 19.55 -26.84 -2.57
CA LYS A 675 20.45 -26.00 -3.34
C LYS A 675 20.09 -26.05 -4.83
N LEU A 676 20.04 -24.90 -5.48
CA LEU A 676 19.57 -24.78 -6.86
C LEU A 676 20.68 -24.71 -7.92
N ASP A 677 21.92 -24.57 -7.50
CA ASP A 677 23.10 -24.43 -8.37
C ASP A 677 24.20 -25.35 -7.81
N GLY A 678 24.01 -26.67 -7.98
CA GLY A 678 24.95 -27.68 -7.51
C GLY A 678 25.27 -27.51 -6.01
N ASP A 679 26.55 -27.63 -5.65
CA ASP A 679 27.03 -27.46 -4.26
C ASP A 679 27.40 -26.01 -3.92
N ARG A 680 27.11 -25.04 -4.77
CA ARG A 680 27.46 -23.63 -4.56
C ARG A 680 26.89 -23.09 -3.26
N THR A 681 27.74 -22.50 -2.44
CA THR A 681 27.34 -21.98 -1.13
C THR A 681 26.41 -20.79 -1.28
N GLY A 682 25.19 -20.85 -0.71
CA GLY A 682 24.19 -19.79 -0.76
C GLY A 682 23.19 -19.92 -1.92
N SER A 683 23.31 -20.94 -2.79
CA SER A 683 22.30 -21.21 -3.81
C SER A 683 20.97 -21.75 -3.22
N ASP A 684 20.94 -22.02 -1.92
CA ASP A 684 19.75 -22.29 -1.12
C ASP A 684 19.11 -21.03 -0.50
N ASN A 685 19.70 -19.83 -0.61
CA ASN A 685 19.06 -18.61 -0.16
C ASN A 685 17.94 -18.20 -1.13
N ILE A 686 16.85 -17.61 -0.61
CA ILE A 686 15.80 -17.01 -1.46
C ILE A 686 16.33 -15.69 -2.01
N PRO A 687 16.12 -15.37 -3.30
CA PRO A 687 16.49 -14.07 -3.86
C PRO A 687 15.71 -12.91 -3.26
N LEU A 688 16.30 -11.71 -3.28
CA LEU A 688 15.69 -10.44 -2.87
C LEU A 688 15.24 -10.39 -1.39
N ILE A 689 15.94 -11.11 -0.50
CA ILE A 689 15.73 -10.98 0.94
C ILE A 689 16.37 -9.68 1.45
N PRO A 690 15.62 -8.79 2.12
CA PRO A 690 16.18 -7.52 2.61
C PRO A 690 17.31 -7.75 3.63
N ALA A 691 18.26 -6.84 3.64
CA ALA A 691 19.27 -6.80 4.70
C ALA A 691 18.63 -6.51 6.06
N PRO A 692 19.16 -7.04 7.17
CA PRO A 692 18.70 -6.65 8.50
C PRO A 692 18.82 -5.13 8.70
N GLY A 693 17.83 -4.54 9.34
CA GLY A 693 17.76 -3.09 9.56
C GLY A 693 17.52 -2.74 11.03
N TRP A 694 18.14 -1.66 11.50
CA TRP A 694 17.89 -1.04 12.78
C TRP A 694 17.75 0.45 12.60
N SER A 695 16.66 1.03 13.09
CA SER A 695 16.42 2.47 13.14
C SER A 695 16.33 2.92 14.60
N SER A 696 16.94 4.06 14.89
CA SER A 696 16.87 4.72 16.20
C SER A 696 16.56 6.20 16.00
N GLU A 697 15.43 6.66 16.52
CA GLU A 697 14.99 8.06 16.47
C GLU A 697 15.01 8.67 17.88
N LEU A 698 15.64 9.83 18.01
CA LEU A 698 15.49 10.72 19.13
C LEU A 698 14.52 11.82 18.74
N ARG A 699 13.38 11.89 19.43
CA ARG A 699 12.30 12.80 19.10
C ARG A 699 11.89 13.65 20.31
N ALA A 700 11.70 14.93 20.06
CA ALA A 700 11.21 15.89 21.05
C ALA A 700 9.89 16.50 20.55
N ASP A 701 8.82 16.36 21.33
CA ASP A 701 7.48 16.85 21.01
C ASP A 701 6.99 17.87 22.04
N PHE A 702 6.65 19.07 21.57
CA PHE A 702 6.14 20.14 22.41
C PHE A 702 4.74 20.56 21.96
N LYS A 703 3.76 20.50 22.89
CA LYS A 703 2.37 20.88 22.58
C LYS A 703 2.25 22.36 22.14
N LYS A 704 3.05 23.25 22.73
CA LYS A 704 3.02 24.70 22.43
C LYS A 704 4.34 25.39 22.74
N ALA A 705 4.68 26.40 21.97
CA ALA A 705 5.70 27.41 22.31
C ALA A 705 5.14 28.81 22.03
N GLY A 706 5.01 29.61 23.09
CA GLY A 706 4.37 30.92 23.01
C GLY A 706 2.88 30.85 22.64
N LYS A 707 2.41 31.88 21.92
CA LYS A 707 0.98 32.00 21.54
C LYS A 707 0.67 31.50 20.12
N ILE A 708 1.70 31.25 19.32
CA ILE A 708 1.57 31.03 17.86
C ILE A 708 1.87 29.58 17.48
N PHE A 709 2.93 29.00 18.05
CA PHE A 709 3.38 27.67 17.66
C PHE A 709 2.71 26.57 18.47
N ARG A 710 2.29 25.50 17.78
CA ARG A 710 1.68 24.29 18.33
C ARG A 710 2.29 23.06 17.69
N ASN A 711 2.15 21.90 18.34
CA ASN A 711 2.55 20.60 17.82
C ASN A 711 3.97 20.64 17.23
N ILE A 712 4.91 21.23 17.98
CA ILE A 712 6.28 21.40 17.54
C ILE A 712 6.99 20.07 17.76
N TYR A 713 7.70 19.61 16.76
CA TYR A 713 8.59 18.48 16.92
C TYR A 713 9.98 18.75 16.35
N ALA A 714 10.96 18.08 16.92
CA ALA A 714 12.30 17.93 16.38
C ALA A 714 12.71 16.46 16.50
N ARG A 715 13.28 15.89 15.44
CA ARG A 715 13.73 14.50 15.41
C ARG A 715 15.12 14.37 14.82
N PHE A 716 15.86 13.41 15.32
CA PHE A 716 17.14 12.96 14.77
C PHE A 716 17.10 11.44 14.70
N GLU A 717 17.37 10.88 13.53
CA GLU A 717 17.22 9.47 13.22
C GLU A 717 18.54 8.91 12.67
N ALA A 718 18.88 7.71 13.11
CA ALA A 718 20.04 6.96 12.69
C ALA A 718 19.60 5.58 12.20
N ASP A 719 19.69 5.37 10.89
CA ASP A 719 19.31 4.12 10.23
C ASP A 719 20.54 3.30 9.90
N LYS A 720 20.63 2.11 10.48
CA LYS A 720 21.62 1.10 10.17
C LYS A 720 21.03 0.03 9.27
N THR A 721 21.54 -0.08 8.07
CA THR A 721 21.39 -1.30 7.26
C THR A 721 22.64 -2.15 7.43
N PHE A 722 22.46 -3.40 7.83
CA PHE A 722 23.57 -4.33 7.99
C PHE A 722 24.00 -4.88 6.61
N LYS A 723 25.16 -5.52 6.56
CA LYS A 723 25.61 -6.22 5.36
C LYS A 723 24.65 -7.35 5.00
N GLN A 724 24.29 -7.47 3.72
CA GLN A 724 23.61 -8.63 3.20
C GLN A 724 24.60 -9.57 2.50
N ASP A 725 25.06 -10.56 3.24
CA ASP A 725 25.97 -11.61 2.76
C ASP A 725 25.27 -12.97 2.58
N LYS A 726 23.95 -13.05 2.90
CA LYS A 726 23.12 -14.22 2.74
C LYS A 726 22.15 -14.06 1.57
N PHE A 727 22.70 -13.66 0.45
CA PHE A 727 21.98 -13.48 -0.81
C PHE A 727 21.90 -14.79 -1.60
N PHE A 728 21.05 -14.84 -2.61
CA PHE A 728 20.97 -15.95 -3.56
C PHE A 728 22.16 -15.91 -4.51
N SER A 729 23.09 -16.85 -4.38
CA SER A 729 24.30 -16.92 -5.20
C SER A 729 24.15 -17.79 -6.46
N GLY A 730 22.97 -18.43 -6.63
CA GLY A 730 22.73 -19.28 -7.78
C GLY A 730 22.75 -18.49 -9.09
N TYR A 731 23.33 -19.09 -10.12
CA TYR A 731 23.35 -18.56 -11.49
C TYR A 731 23.91 -17.12 -11.62
N ASP A 732 24.71 -16.66 -10.65
CA ASP A 732 25.28 -15.30 -10.60
C ASP A 732 24.27 -14.13 -10.76
N THR A 733 23.03 -14.34 -10.30
CA THR A 733 21.94 -13.36 -10.45
C THR A 733 21.89 -12.33 -9.35
N GLU A 734 22.51 -12.58 -8.18
CA GLU A 734 22.51 -11.67 -7.04
C GLU A 734 23.90 -11.55 -6.40
N THR A 735 24.18 -10.40 -5.80
CA THR A 735 25.47 -10.10 -5.18
C THR A 735 25.30 -9.60 -3.75
N ALA A 736 26.33 -9.79 -2.91
CA ALA A 736 26.39 -9.18 -1.58
C ALA A 736 26.28 -7.66 -1.65
N THR A 737 25.81 -7.07 -0.56
CA THR A 737 25.72 -5.61 -0.44
C THR A 737 26.26 -5.19 0.92
N ASP A 738 27.13 -4.19 0.93
CA ASP A 738 27.72 -3.66 2.15
C ASP A 738 26.71 -2.95 3.03
N GLY A 739 26.94 -3.00 4.34
CA GLY A 739 26.12 -2.25 5.30
C GLY A 739 26.50 -0.76 5.32
N TYR A 740 25.52 0.07 5.68
CA TYR A 740 25.70 1.52 5.76
C TYR A 740 24.93 2.13 6.93
N TRP A 741 25.22 3.39 7.25
CA TRP A 741 24.50 4.23 8.17
C TRP A 741 23.98 5.46 7.44
N LEU A 742 22.70 5.76 7.61
CA LEU A 742 22.10 7.04 7.18
C LEU A 742 21.68 7.83 8.42
N LEU A 743 22.03 9.11 8.46
CA LEU A 743 21.60 10.02 9.49
C LEU A 743 20.59 10.99 8.90
N ASN A 744 19.44 11.13 9.56
CA ASN A 744 18.34 11.97 9.12
C ASN A 744 17.95 12.92 10.24
N ALA A 745 17.34 14.06 9.90
CA ALA A 745 16.79 14.96 10.89
C ALA A 745 15.53 15.66 10.35
N GLY A 746 14.67 16.08 11.25
CA GLY A 746 13.47 16.81 10.89
C GLY A 746 12.99 17.71 12.00
N LEU A 747 12.30 18.77 11.60
CA LEU A 747 11.62 19.68 12.52
C LEU A 747 10.33 20.18 11.87
N GLY A 748 9.35 20.51 12.70
CA GLY A 748 8.12 21.09 12.20
C GLY A 748 7.26 21.66 13.30
N ALA A 749 6.26 22.44 12.88
CA ALA A 749 5.30 23.07 13.78
C ALA A 749 4.04 23.47 13.04
N ASP A 750 2.94 23.55 13.77
CA ASP A 750 1.73 24.26 13.36
C ASP A 750 1.81 25.72 13.78
N VAL A 751 1.45 26.62 12.86
CA VAL A 751 1.34 28.05 13.11
C VAL A 751 -0.11 28.43 13.24
N ASN A 752 -0.51 28.92 14.43
CA ASN A 752 -1.89 29.25 14.74
C ASN A 752 -2.15 30.76 14.70
N ASN A 753 -3.39 31.12 14.40
CA ASN A 753 -3.87 32.49 14.55
C ASN A 753 -4.26 32.78 16.01
N LYS A 754 -4.66 34.04 16.27
CA LYS A 754 -5.10 34.50 17.60
C LYS A 754 -6.35 33.74 18.13
N LYS A 755 -7.12 33.10 17.28
CA LYS A 755 -8.28 32.26 17.61
C LYS A 755 -7.93 30.79 17.75
N ASN A 756 -6.66 30.45 17.87
CA ASN A 756 -6.16 29.08 18.03
C ASN A 756 -6.43 28.14 16.83
N LYS A 757 -6.77 28.67 15.65
CA LYS A 757 -6.91 27.89 14.40
C LYS A 757 -5.59 27.81 13.67
N ILE A 758 -5.24 26.62 13.15
CA ILE A 758 -4.04 26.40 12.35
C ILE A 758 -4.15 27.21 11.07
N LEU A 759 -3.16 28.08 10.82
CA LEU A 759 -2.99 28.78 9.55
C LEU A 759 -2.25 27.92 8.53
N PHE A 760 -1.17 27.31 8.98
CA PHE A 760 -0.40 26.34 8.20
C PHE A 760 0.49 25.50 9.12
N SER A 761 0.90 24.33 8.63
CA SER A 761 1.94 23.48 9.22
C SER A 761 3.16 23.49 8.31
N LEU A 762 4.35 23.63 8.91
CA LEU A 762 5.63 23.61 8.19
C LEU A 762 6.45 22.43 8.70
N HIS A 763 6.95 21.61 7.76
CA HIS A 763 7.85 20.48 8.05
C HIS A 763 9.12 20.64 7.21
N ILE A 764 10.26 20.61 7.87
CA ILE A 764 11.59 20.68 7.24
C ILE A 764 12.32 19.39 7.59
N GLY A 765 12.88 18.73 6.59
CA GLY A 765 13.62 17.48 6.79
C GLY A 765 14.92 17.47 6.00
N ILE A 766 15.87 16.71 6.49
CA ILE A 766 17.12 16.39 5.81
C ILE A 766 17.34 14.89 5.91
N MET A 767 17.53 14.24 4.76
CA MET A 767 17.89 12.83 4.66
C MET A 767 19.36 12.71 4.26
N ASN A 768 20.00 11.65 4.75
CA ASN A 768 21.41 11.37 4.49
C ASN A 768 22.31 12.60 4.77
N ILE A 769 22.31 13.10 6.00
CA ILE A 769 23.05 14.31 6.44
C ILE A 769 24.53 14.20 6.07
N GLY A 770 25.12 13.00 6.22
CA GLY A 770 26.52 12.72 5.91
C GLY A 770 26.86 12.68 4.43
N ASP A 771 25.86 12.77 3.55
CA ASP A 771 26.02 12.54 2.10
C ASP A 771 26.74 11.22 1.79
N ILE A 772 26.38 10.17 2.56
CA ILE A 772 26.96 8.83 2.44
C ILE A 772 26.49 8.23 1.12
N THR A 773 27.42 7.59 0.43
CA THR A 773 27.12 6.84 -0.78
C THR A 773 26.74 5.41 -0.40
N TRP A 774 25.61 4.91 -0.88
CA TRP A 774 25.04 3.64 -0.46
C TRP A 774 24.26 2.97 -1.58
N GLN A 775 24.15 1.66 -1.50
CA GLN A 775 23.29 0.86 -2.37
C GLN A 775 22.38 0.00 -1.50
N ASN A 776 21.06 0.14 -1.70
CA ASN A 776 20.10 -0.78 -1.06
C ASN A 776 20.23 -2.16 -1.73
N HIS A 777 20.18 -3.22 -0.91
CA HIS A 777 20.25 -4.59 -1.44
C HIS A 777 19.15 -4.90 -2.45
N LEU A 778 17.97 -4.31 -2.27
CA LEU A 778 16.78 -4.46 -3.11
C LEU A 778 16.70 -3.41 -4.25
N SER A 779 17.74 -2.57 -4.44
CA SER A 779 17.80 -1.68 -5.58
C SER A 779 18.16 -2.47 -6.83
N ARG A 780 17.35 -2.40 -7.87
CA ARG A 780 17.64 -3.02 -9.17
C ARG A 780 18.80 -2.34 -9.87
N LEU A 781 19.00 -1.05 -9.61
CA LEU A 781 20.07 -0.24 -10.21
C LEU A 781 21.49 -0.65 -9.76
N LYS A 782 21.64 -1.48 -8.73
CA LYS A 782 22.95 -2.03 -8.34
C LYS A 782 23.53 -3.00 -9.36
N TYR A 783 22.72 -3.49 -10.30
CA TYR A 783 23.13 -4.41 -11.36
C TYR A 783 23.46 -3.71 -12.68
N ALA A 784 23.29 -2.38 -12.78
CA ALA A 784 23.71 -1.61 -13.93
C ALA A 784 25.24 -1.72 -14.17
N ALA A 785 25.67 -1.28 -15.32
CA ALA A 785 27.05 -1.42 -15.80
C ALA A 785 28.10 -0.88 -14.80
N GLU A 786 29.26 -1.51 -14.79
CA GLU A 786 30.42 -1.05 -14.02
C GLU A 786 31.00 0.22 -14.65
N ASN A 787 31.35 1.19 -13.81
CA ASN A 787 32.13 2.34 -14.22
C ASN A 787 33.61 1.93 -14.32
N MET A 788 34.10 1.68 -15.52
CA MET A 788 35.46 1.17 -15.79
C MET A 788 36.58 2.10 -15.28
N ILE A 789 36.31 3.39 -15.13
CA ILE A 789 37.28 4.37 -14.59
C ILE A 789 37.41 4.24 -13.07
N THR A 790 36.32 3.94 -12.36
CA THR A 790 36.31 3.92 -10.88
C THR A 790 36.26 2.50 -10.31
N GLY A 791 35.98 1.47 -11.14
CA GLY A 791 35.77 0.09 -10.72
C GLY A 791 34.51 -0.12 -9.89
N ARG A 792 33.56 0.83 -9.93
CA ARG A 792 32.30 0.77 -9.16
C ARG A 792 31.18 0.19 -9.99
N LYS A 793 30.55 -0.86 -9.48
CA LYS A 793 29.44 -1.55 -10.14
C LYS A 793 28.11 -0.92 -9.78
N GLY A 794 27.25 -0.74 -10.78
CA GLY A 794 25.88 -0.29 -10.66
C GLY A 794 25.75 1.22 -10.38
N VAL A 795 24.51 1.64 -10.13
CA VAL A 795 24.12 3.02 -9.82
C VAL A 795 23.77 3.11 -8.34
N PHE A 796 24.28 4.15 -7.68
CA PHE A 796 24.09 4.35 -6.23
C PHE A 796 22.80 5.12 -5.94
N ASN A 797 22.21 4.88 -4.76
CA ASN A 797 21.02 5.55 -4.28
C ASN A 797 21.26 7.06 -4.04
N ALA A 798 20.16 7.80 -3.87
CA ALA A 798 20.21 9.26 -3.69
C ALA A 798 21.09 9.68 -2.50
N GLY A 799 21.89 10.71 -2.71
CA GLY A 799 22.68 11.39 -1.68
C GLY A 799 21.83 12.31 -0.81
N ARG A 800 22.47 13.30 -0.17
CA ARG A 800 21.79 14.25 0.73
C ARG A 800 20.61 14.94 0.06
N ASN A 801 19.49 15.02 0.82
CA ASN A 801 18.26 15.64 0.36
C ASN A 801 17.63 16.52 1.45
N PHE A 802 17.47 17.81 1.19
CA PHE A 802 16.68 18.72 2.02
C PHE A 802 15.25 18.74 1.49
N SER A 803 14.28 18.70 2.38
CA SER A 803 12.86 18.76 2.03
C SER A 803 12.15 19.83 2.85
N VAL A 804 11.19 20.51 2.22
CA VAL A 804 10.26 21.44 2.88
C VAL A 804 8.86 21.07 2.43
N LYS A 805 7.97 20.85 3.42
CA LYS A 805 6.54 20.62 3.18
C LYS A 805 5.74 21.72 3.88
N LEU A 806 4.83 22.35 3.16
CA LEU A 806 3.89 23.36 3.66
C LEU A 806 2.47 22.80 3.50
N ASN A 807 1.73 22.70 4.60
CA ASN A 807 0.34 22.25 4.63
C ASN A 807 -0.56 23.37 5.15
N ILE A 808 -1.56 23.78 4.35
CA ILE A 808 -2.49 24.87 4.68
C ILE A 808 -3.90 24.30 4.78
N PRO A 809 -4.39 24.00 6.00
CA PRO A 809 -5.77 23.58 6.21
C PRO A 809 -6.70 24.80 6.18
N LEU A 810 -7.85 24.64 5.54
CA LEU A 810 -8.93 25.62 5.48
C LEU A 810 -10.21 24.96 6.00
N GLU A 811 -10.92 25.65 6.88
CA GLU A 811 -12.17 25.13 7.42
C GLU A 811 -13.23 26.23 7.54
N PHE A 812 -14.41 25.96 6.99
CA PHE A 812 -15.56 26.86 6.96
C PHE A 812 -16.82 26.11 7.39
N THR A 813 -17.72 26.80 8.07
CA THR A 813 -19.05 26.26 8.39
C THR A 813 -20.00 26.57 7.23
N ILE A 814 -20.73 25.56 6.75
CA ILE A 814 -21.78 25.71 5.73
C ILE A 814 -23.07 26.07 6.47
N LYS A 815 -23.61 27.24 6.19
CA LYS A 815 -24.89 27.67 6.70
C LYS A 815 -26.07 26.97 6.01
#